data_4ec8606896aad55bdda1169fe1c0be5a
#
_entry.id   4ec8606896aad55bdda1169fe1c0be5a
#
_cell.length_a   1.000
_cell.length_b   1.000
_cell.length_c   1.000
_cell.angle_alpha   90.00
_cell.angle_beta   90.00
_cell.angle_gamma   90.00
#
_symmetry.space_group_name_H-M   'P 1'
#
loop_
_entity.id
_entity.type
_entity.pdbx_description
1 polymer ?
#
loop_
_entity_poly.entity_id
_entity_poly.type
_entity_poly.pdbx_seq_one_letter_code
_entity_poly.pdbx_strand_id
1 'polypeptide(L)'
;MGKKDPKLFVHCSYIGTTGYNNHTRSFLRALSNLIDIKVRNFTVCSWEGMNDEPHNKEPYLDSLDKKLLNQQTLFASATNHNEFVTHDFYKKYPNEFDHNIDLVLSEVNHHYYYDHYPNIKIAFIVWETTKYPDQTFENFKNFDQIWVASTWQKECFIEQGMPEDIVKVIPEAVDNSIFKPQITTLPEYDDERFKFVMFGRWDYRKSTKEIIEAFLEEFDRDEPVDLVLSIDNIFANDGFDSTEERLKHYNLIDYRIKIKHFPTREDYIKYLQKGHVFLSCARSEGWNLPLIEAMACGTPSIYSNCSGQLEFAKGKGLPVKIKNKIPAVGGEYSTYSQSDLPGEFYQPDYEDLKKVMRDAYKNYDKHKKTALKESKLIIDEFTWENAAKKAYKELVDVINVSRPNRTHISFDCGPKVETKGIKEEKYKVDFINSKNNKVIFSSNIKNNMWTKCNKEYFIPWTIKINDEVIHKLDLKNKRVKISLESKSMGDTLAWTPQAVKFQKKHKCKLAISTFHNEWFEGLEEYKNIEFVKPGEAYSCYAHYKIGWFKTDEKWDEGIYHPIQPNTIPLIKTASDILGIDYEEINYGINFKPKKRPIKEKYICIGPQATSGLKEWPYENWRELANMLTNKGYKVVSLTLKGFIGENIINKTNLSNDEVFNYLYHADLFIGLGSGLSWANWALNKHTIMINGFSVNEHEFSKNLTKIQNLNDCNGCWNDKNFVFDAGNWDWCPLHQGTNKQHICQKSITPKKVYKEMKQYIF
;
A
#
# COMPACT_ATOMS: atom_id res chain seq x y z
N MET A 1 21.79 9.06 38.70
CA MET A 1 20.37 9.06 38.32
C MET A 1 19.79 7.73 38.79
N GLY A 2 18.67 7.74 39.55
CA GLY A 2 18.00 6.50 39.97
C GLY A 2 17.56 5.72 38.75
N LYS A 3 17.58 4.38 38.80
CA LYS A 3 17.03 3.52 37.76
C LYS A 3 15.56 3.86 37.59
N LYS A 4 15.15 4.11 36.35
CA LYS A 4 13.72 4.29 36.01
C LYS A 4 13.08 2.91 35.88
N ASP A 5 11.92 2.73 36.49
CA ASP A 5 11.14 1.51 36.31
C ASP A 5 10.30 1.61 35.02
N PRO A 6 10.23 0.52 34.23
CA PRO A 6 9.40 0.51 33.02
C PRO A 6 7.91 0.51 33.38
N LYS A 7 7.16 1.41 32.73
CA LYS A 7 5.69 1.45 32.74
C LYS A 7 5.22 1.35 31.29
N LEU A 8 4.44 0.36 30.96
CA LEU A 8 4.16 -0.05 29.60
C LEU A 8 2.72 0.29 29.20
N PHE A 9 2.57 1.00 28.08
CA PHE A 9 1.31 1.13 27.39
C PHE A 9 1.34 0.30 26.10
N VAL A 10 0.39 -0.62 25.97
CA VAL A 10 0.38 -1.58 24.86
C VAL A 10 -0.76 -1.29 23.90
N HIS A 11 -0.41 -1.18 22.63
CA HIS A 11 -1.36 -1.07 21.52
C HIS A 11 -1.43 -2.41 20.81
N CYS A 12 -2.57 -3.09 20.88
CA CYS A 12 -2.67 -4.45 20.36
C CYS A 12 -4.10 -4.89 20.09
N SER A 13 -4.25 -5.97 19.35
CA SER A 13 -5.48 -6.73 19.22
C SER A 13 -5.57 -7.71 20.40
N TYR A 14 -6.26 -7.32 21.48
CA TYR A 14 -6.35 -8.08 22.73
C TYR A 14 -7.59 -8.96 22.78
N ILE A 15 -8.75 -8.41 22.39
CA ILE A 15 -10.04 -9.08 22.40
C ILE A 15 -10.20 -9.87 21.10
N GLY A 16 -10.55 -11.14 21.19
CA GLY A 16 -10.73 -12.05 20.07
C GLY A 16 -10.11 -13.43 20.30
N THR A 17 -10.17 -14.30 19.30
CA THR A 17 -9.78 -15.72 19.38
C THR A 17 -8.66 -16.13 18.43
N THR A 18 -8.11 -15.20 17.64
CA THR A 18 -7.02 -15.47 16.71
C THR A 18 -5.70 -15.80 17.42
N GLY A 19 -4.70 -16.28 16.67
CA GLY A 19 -3.36 -16.51 17.19
C GLY A 19 -2.75 -15.25 17.82
N TYR A 20 -2.88 -14.09 17.21
CA TYR A 20 -2.44 -12.80 17.75
C TYR A 20 -3.14 -12.46 19.07
N ASN A 21 -4.46 -12.64 19.17
CA ASN A 21 -5.20 -12.37 20.40
C ASN A 21 -4.73 -13.28 21.56
N ASN A 22 -4.51 -14.56 21.27
CA ASN A 22 -4.02 -15.53 22.23
C ASN A 22 -2.59 -15.21 22.69
N HIS A 23 -1.70 -14.89 21.76
CA HIS A 23 -0.34 -14.41 22.06
C HIS A 23 -0.41 -13.18 22.97
N THR A 24 -1.13 -12.15 22.54
CA THR A 24 -1.22 -10.87 23.26
C THR A 24 -1.70 -11.06 24.69
N ARG A 25 -2.81 -11.77 24.89
CA ARG A 25 -3.36 -12.00 26.25
C ARG A 25 -2.40 -12.78 27.12
N SER A 26 -1.90 -13.91 26.64
CA SER A 26 -1.03 -14.78 27.43
C SER A 26 0.28 -14.09 27.79
N PHE A 27 0.90 -13.40 26.84
CA PHE A 27 2.13 -12.65 27.05
C PHE A 27 1.93 -11.50 28.05
N LEU A 28 0.90 -10.67 27.85
CA LEU A 28 0.68 -9.49 28.71
C LEU A 28 0.19 -9.87 30.11
N ARG A 29 -0.57 -10.94 30.28
CA ARG A 29 -0.91 -11.50 31.60
C ARG A 29 0.36 -11.88 32.37
N ALA A 30 1.28 -12.60 31.74
CA ALA A 30 2.53 -12.98 32.38
C ALA A 30 3.41 -11.76 32.68
N LEU A 31 3.52 -10.81 31.75
CA LEU A 31 4.34 -9.61 31.90
C LEU A 31 3.78 -8.65 32.97
N SER A 32 2.45 -8.59 33.17
CA SER A 32 1.81 -7.77 34.19
C SER A 32 2.14 -8.16 35.63
N ASN A 33 2.68 -9.35 35.84
CA ASN A 33 3.21 -9.77 37.16
C ASN A 33 4.56 -9.10 37.48
N LEU A 34 5.21 -8.48 36.49
CA LEU A 34 6.56 -7.91 36.61
C LEU A 34 6.55 -6.37 36.53
N ILE A 35 5.61 -5.78 35.81
CA ILE A 35 5.52 -4.34 35.59
C ILE A 35 4.08 -3.85 35.47
N ASP A 36 3.88 -2.55 35.64
CA ASP A 36 2.59 -1.90 35.40
C ASP A 36 2.33 -1.82 33.89
N ILE A 37 1.17 -2.34 33.47
CA ILE A 37 0.73 -2.38 32.07
C ILE A 37 -0.68 -1.81 31.95
N LYS A 38 -0.90 -1.02 30.89
CA LYS A 38 -2.23 -0.73 30.36
C LYS A 38 -2.30 -1.08 28.89
N VAL A 39 -3.44 -1.57 28.48
CA VAL A 39 -3.70 -2.09 27.15
C VAL A 39 -4.76 -1.24 26.45
N ARG A 40 -4.45 -0.76 25.26
CA ARG A 40 -5.43 -0.24 24.32
C ARG A 40 -5.72 -1.31 23.29
N ASN A 41 -6.92 -1.88 23.40
CA ASN A 41 -7.37 -2.82 22.37
C ASN A 41 -7.78 -2.05 21.13
N PHE A 42 -7.31 -2.50 19.96
CA PHE A 42 -7.85 -2.09 18.68
C PHE A 42 -8.25 -3.32 17.87
N THR A 43 -9.36 -3.18 17.14
CA THR A 43 -9.80 -4.20 16.19
C THR A 43 -9.57 -3.66 14.80
N VAL A 44 -8.78 -4.37 14.03
CA VAL A 44 -8.36 -3.93 12.68
C VAL A 44 -9.46 -4.08 11.65
N CYS A 45 -10.42 -4.94 11.92
CA CYS A 45 -11.56 -5.19 11.05
C CYS A 45 -12.84 -4.80 11.78
N SER A 46 -13.58 -3.84 11.26
CA SER A 46 -15.02 -3.73 11.53
C SER A 46 -15.69 -4.86 10.72
N TRP A 47 -15.66 -6.04 11.26
CA TRP A 47 -16.49 -7.11 10.75
C TRP A 47 -17.87 -6.83 11.26
N GLU A 48 -18.73 -6.29 10.41
CA GLU A 48 -20.17 -6.35 10.64
C GLU A 48 -20.49 -7.83 10.89
N GLY A 49 -20.98 -8.16 12.08
CA GLY A 49 -21.18 -9.53 12.53
C GLY A 49 -20.24 -10.00 13.63
N MET A 50 -19.01 -9.54 13.78
CA MET A 50 -18.14 -9.85 14.93
C MET A 50 -18.51 -9.06 16.19
N ASN A 51 -19.22 -7.93 16.06
CA ASN A 51 -19.70 -7.15 17.20
C ASN A 51 -20.91 -7.77 17.89
N ASP A 52 -21.70 -8.60 17.20
CA ASP A 52 -22.92 -9.22 17.71
C ASP A 52 -22.76 -10.70 18.06
N GLU A 53 -21.61 -11.31 17.72
CA GLU A 53 -21.36 -12.72 17.97
C GLU A 53 -20.90 -13.00 19.41
N PRO A 54 -21.07 -14.25 19.90
CA PRO A 54 -20.68 -14.69 21.24
C PRO A 54 -19.21 -14.43 21.62
N HIS A 55 -18.35 -14.16 20.66
CA HIS A 55 -16.95 -13.84 20.85
C HIS A 55 -16.69 -12.50 21.57
N ASN A 56 -17.65 -11.58 21.53
CA ASN A 56 -17.63 -10.34 22.30
C ASN A 56 -18.34 -10.45 23.66
N LYS A 57 -19.04 -11.54 23.90
CA LYS A 57 -19.58 -11.88 25.23
C LYS A 57 -18.45 -12.56 26.01
N GLU A 58 -17.67 -11.80 26.63
CA GLU A 58 -16.54 -11.96 27.54
C GLU A 58 -16.39 -13.24 28.41
N PRO A 59 -16.74 -14.49 28.06
CA PRO A 59 -16.54 -15.62 28.97
C PRO A 59 -15.06 -15.99 29.12
N TYR A 60 -14.18 -15.52 28.21
CA TYR A 60 -12.73 -15.80 28.24
C TYR A 60 -11.89 -14.66 28.83
N LEU A 61 -12.50 -13.49 29.10
CA LEU A 61 -11.82 -12.37 29.76
C LEU A 61 -12.07 -12.45 31.27
N ASP A 62 -11.01 -12.63 32.04
CA ASP A 62 -11.06 -12.68 33.49
C ASP A 62 -10.90 -11.30 34.15
N SER A 63 -10.84 -11.28 35.48
CA SER A 63 -10.67 -10.04 36.24
C SER A 63 -9.34 -9.35 35.99
N LEU A 64 -8.29 -10.09 35.63
CA LEU A 64 -6.98 -9.54 35.30
C LEU A 64 -7.03 -8.84 33.94
N ASP A 65 -7.66 -9.44 32.94
CA ASP A 65 -7.85 -8.82 31.63
C ASP A 65 -8.62 -7.49 31.72
N LYS A 66 -9.69 -7.48 32.50
CA LYS A 66 -10.50 -6.28 32.75
C LYS A 66 -9.70 -5.17 33.45
N LYS A 67 -8.74 -5.53 34.30
CA LYS A 67 -7.83 -4.58 34.94
C LYS A 67 -6.76 -4.03 33.97
N LEU A 68 -6.29 -4.85 33.04
CA LEU A 68 -5.30 -4.46 32.04
C LEU A 68 -5.90 -3.56 30.96
N LEU A 69 -7.11 -3.86 30.51
CA LEU A 69 -7.79 -3.07 29.49
C LEU A 69 -8.09 -1.65 29.97
N ASN A 70 -7.67 -0.69 29.20
CA ASN A 70 -8.11 0.69 29.35
C ASN A 70 -9.55 0.79 28.83
N GLN A 71 -10.41 1.61 29.46
CA GLN A 71 -11.87 1.67 29.21
C GLN A 71 -12.28 2.03 27.77
N GLN A 72 -11.34 2.36 26.88
CA GLN A 72 -11.60 2.73 25.50
C GLN A 72 -11.10 1.66 24.55
N THR A 73 -12.05 0.87 24.02
CA THR A 73 -11.80 0.05 22.83
C THR A 73 -11.90 0.92 21.59
N LEU A 74 -10.84 0.95 20.81
CA LEU A 74 -10.83 1.67 19.55
C LEU A 74 -11.15 0.70 18.41
N PHE A 75 -12.20 1.03 17.68
CA PHE A 75 -12.55 0.33 16.44
C PHE A 75 -11.90 1.04 15.26
N ALA A 76 -10.96 0.38 14.59
CA ALA A 76 -10.51 0.81 13.28
C ALA A 76 -11.46 0.24 12.23
N SER A 77 -12.35 1.06 11.69
CA SER A 77 -13.07 0.66 10.49
C SER A 77 -12.14 0.72 9.27
N ALA A 78 -12.26 -0.22 8.36
CA ALA A 78 -11.48 -0.25 7.11
C ALA A 78 -11.66 1.01 6.23
N THR A 79 -12.69 1.81 6.51
CA THR A 79 -13.03 3.05 5.80
C THR A 79 -12.39 4.30 6.40
N ASN A 80 -11.89 4.25 7.65
CA ASN A 80 -11.39 5.41 8.39
C ASN A 80 -9.95 5.26 8.88
N HIS A 81 -9.09 4.56 8.16
CA HIS A 81 -7.67 4.42 8.49
C HIS A 81 -6.96 5.75 8.76
N ASN A 82 -7.37 6.82 8.11
CA ASN A 82 -6.75 8.14 8.27
C ASN A 82 -7.07 8.84 9.60
N GLU A 83 -8.18 8.54 10.26
CA GLU A 83 -8.52 9.16 11.55
C GLU A 83 -7.68 8.65 12.73
N PHE A 84 -7.18 7.41 12.65
CA PHE A 84 -6.35 6.82 13.70
C PHE A 84 -4.90 7.29 13.68
N VAL A 85 -4.47 7.93 12.60
CA VAL A 85 -3.07 8.31 12.32
C VAL A 85 -2.78 9.75 12.68
N THR A 86 -3.81 10.56 12.94
CA THR A 86 -3.61 12.00 13.14
C THR A 86 -3.30 12.35 14.59
N HIS A 87 -2.42 13.34 14.76
CA HIS A 87 -2.13 13.97 16.06
C HIS A 87 -3.41 14.38 16.82
N ASP A 88 -4.50 14.65 16.11
CA ASP A 88 -5.80 15.02 16.67
C ASP A 88 -6.52 13.86 17.35
N PHE A 89 -6.28 12.62 16.94
CA PHE A 89 -6.79 11.44 17.61
C PHE A 89 -6.29 11.34 19.06
N TYR A 90 -5.01 11.59 19.30
CA TYR A 90 -4.42 11.55 20.64
C TYR A 90 -4.87 12.70 21.53
N LYS A 91 -5.20 13.87 20.95
CA LYS A 91 -5.83 14.97 21.67
C LYS A 91 -7.26 14.66 22.08
N LYS A 92 -8.00 13.93 21.24
CA LYS A 92 -9.39 13.55 21.50
C LYS A 92 -9.51 12.44 22.56
N TYR A 93 -8.50 11.55 22.64
CA TYR A 93 -8.46 10.41 23.56
C TYR A 93 -7.16 10.43 24.36
N PRO A 94 -6.98 11.38 25.27
CA PRO A 94 -5.77 11.48 26.06
C PRO A 94 -5.58 10.22 26.89
N ASN A 95 -4.32 9.80 27.02
CA ASN A 95 -3.97 8.65 27.81
C ASN A 95 -3.82 9.08 29.28
N GLU A 96 -4.64 8.56 30.16
CA GLU A 96 -4.60 8.85 31.60
C GLU A 96 -3.53 8.04 32.34
N PHE A 97 -2.93 7.06 31.68
CA PHE A 97 -1.88 6.22 32.27
C PHE A 97 -0.51 6.85 32.06
N ASP A 98 0.14 7.18 33.18
CA ASP A 98 1.54 7.66 33.16
C ASP A 98 2.48 6.49 32.80
N HIS A 99 3.08 6.54 31.61
CA HIS A 99 3.95 5.52 31.07
C HIS A 99 5.17 6.12 30.35
N ASN A 100 6.18 5.30 30.13
CA ASN A 100 7.44 5.70 29.51
C ASN A 100 7.85 4.83 28.31
N ILE A 101 7.09 3.76 28.03
CA ILE A 101 7.30 2.86 26.90
C ILE A 101 5.95 2.61 26.22
N ASP A 102 5.92 2.74 24.91
CA ASP A 102 4.83 2.30 24.04
C ASP A 102 5.24 1.01 23.31
N LEU A 103 4.49 -0.06 23.53
CA LEU A 103 4.65 -1.33 22.82
C LEU A 103 3.52 -1.49 21.81
N VAL A 104 3.85 -1.71 20.55
CA VAL A 104 2.90 -2.06 19.50
C VAL A 104 3.04 -3.54 19.19
N LEU A 105 2.04 -4.34 19.58
CA LEU A 105 1.96 -5.75 19.29
C LEU A 105 0.84 -5.99 18.29
N SER A 106 1.19 -6.08 17.01
CA SER A 106 0.21 -6.13 15.92
C SER A 106 0.81 -6.70 14.64
N GLU A 107 -0.05 -6.85 13.63
CA GLU A 107 0.37 -7.19 12.28
C GLU A 107 1.26 -6.10 11.67
N VAL A 108 2.08 -6.49 10.70
CA VAL A 108 3.09 -5.64 10.05
C VAL A 108 2.54 -4.28 9.61
N ASN A 109 1.35 -4.28 9.02
CA ASN A 109 0.78 -3.09 8.40
C ASN A 109 0.30 -2.02 9.40
N HIS A 110 0.25 -2.33 10.68
CA HIS A 110 -0.28 -1.39 11.69
C HIS A 110 0.80 -0.62 12.44
N HIS A 111 2.07 -0.95 12.28
CA HIS A 111 3.15 -0.34 13.04
C HIS A 111 3.43 1.11 12.65
N TYR A 112 3.12 1.55 11.45
CA TYR A 112 3.35 2.94 11.01
C TYR A 112 2.43 3.97 11.70
N TYR A 113 1.30 3.54 12.27
CA TYR A 113 0.36 4.45 12.96
C TYR A 113 0.91 5.07 14.23
N TYR A 114 1.98 4.52 14.79
CA TYR A 114 2.51 4.89 16.11
C TYR A 114 3.79 5.73 16.05
N ASP A 115 4.06 6.31 14.90
CA ASP A 115 5.28 7.07 14.63
C ASP A 115 5.41 8.37 15.43
N HIS A 116 4.31 8.86 15.97
CA HIS A 116 4.21 10.18 16.61
C HIS A 116 4.31 10.17 18.14
N TYR A 117 4.50 9.01 18.76
CA TYR A 117 4.63 8.96 20.23
C TYR A 117 6.02 9.42 20.70
N PRO A 118 6.08 10.29 21.76
CA PRO A 118 7.34 10.81 22.27
C PRO A 118 8.13 9.80 23.13
N ASN A 119 7.48 8.72 23.58
CA ASN A 119 8.08 7.72 24.46
C ASN A 119 9.01 6.77 23.71
N ILE A 120 9.70 5.91 24.46
CA ILE A 120 10.41 4.76 23.90
C ILE A 120 9.38 3.87 23.18
N LYS A 121 9.64 3.54 21.93
CA LYS A 121 8.75 2.76 21.08
C LYS A 121 9.33 1.40 20.77
N ILE A 122 8.55 0.35 21.03
CA ILE A 122 8.90 -1.02 20.73
C ILE A 122 7.84 -1.60 19.80
N ALA A 123 8.28 -2.20 18.69
CA ALA A 123 7.41 -3.01 17.82
C ALA A 123 7.58 -4.49 18.18
N PHE A 124 6.49 -5.21 18.44
CA PHE A 124 6.50 -6.66 18.50
C PHE A 124 5.75 -7.22 17.32
N ILE A 125 6.43 -8.00 16.50
CA ILE A 125 5.90 -8.47 15.22
C ILE A 125 6.19 -9.97 15.04
N VAL A 126 5.23 -10.66 14.45
CA VAL A 126 5.36 -12.02 13.94
C VAL A 126 5.16 -11.98 12.44
N TRP A 127 6.15 -12.43 11.68
CA TRP A 127 6.13 -12.39 10.21
C TRP A 127 6.59 -13.72 9.62
N GLU A 128 6.04 -14.10 8.48
CA GLU A 128 6.18 -15.46 7.98
C GLU A 128 6.97 -15.59 6.67
N THR A 129 7.60 -14.53 6.18
CA THR A 129 8.40 -14.59 4.94
C THR A 129 9.83 -14.12 5.16
N THR A 130 10.72 -14.39 4.19
CA THR A 130 12.15 -14.05 4.32
C THR A 130 12.44 -12.56 4.22
N LYS A 131 11.46 -11.73 3.83
CA LYS A 131 11.63 -10.29 3.68
C LYS A 131 10.36 -9.56 4.08
N TYR A 132 10.51 -8.45 4.79
CA TYR A 132 9.42 -7.50 4.99
C TYR A 132 9.23 -6.65 3.73
N PRO A 133 8.00 -6.29 3.35
CA PRO A 133 7.78 -5.33 2.28
C PRO A 133 8.55 -4.05 2.53
N ASP A 134 9.21 -3.48 1.51
CA ASP A 134 10.07 -2.31 1.68
C ASP A 134 9.33 -1.13 2.30
N GLN A 135 8.05 -1.01 1.97
CA GLN A 135 7.16 0.02 2.51
C GLN A 135 7.02 -0.04 4.03
N THR A 136 6.80 -1.22 4.59
CA THR A 136 6.63 -1.43 6.02
C THR A 136 7.97 -1.50 6.75
N PHE A 137 9.01 -2.01 6.09
CA PHE A 137 10.34 -2.11 6.66
C PHE A 137 10.93 -0.75 7.04
N GLU A 138 10.74 0.29 6.22
CA GLU A 138 11.21 1.64 6.53
C GLU A 138 10.55 2.21 7.81
N ASN A 139 9.31 1.82 8.11
CA ASN A 139 8.62 2.28 9.32
C ASN A 139 9.26 1.72 10.59
N PHE A 140 9.80 0.51 10.54
CA PHE A 140 10.47 -0.09 11.71
C PHE A 140 11.74 0.66 12.14
N LYS A 141 12.37 1.42 11.26
CA LYS A 141 13.52 2.28 11.61
C LYS A 141 13.19 3.37 12.62
N ASN A 142 11.90 3.66 12.83
CA ASN A 142 11.41 4.64 13.77
C ASN A 142 11.25 4.08 15.20
N PHE A 143 11.39 2.77 15.39
CA PHE A 143 11.28 2.12 16.69
C PHE A 143 12.63 2.04 17.41
N ASP A 144 12.61 2.11 18.74
CA ASP A 144 13.80 1.99 19.59
C ASP A 144 14.25 0.54 19.74
N GLN A 145 13.30 -0.39 19.74
CA GLN A 145 13.55 -1.84 19.62
C GLN A 145 12.47 -2.46 18.74
N ILE A 146 12.86 -3.58 18.11
CA ILE A 146 11.98 -4.45 17.36
C ILE A 146 12.07 -5.83 18.01
N TRP A 147 10.93 -6.32 18.50
CA TRP A 147 10.83 -7.66 19.07
C TRP A 147 10.25 -8.60 18.03
N VAL A 148 10.88 -9.74 17.90
CA VAL A 148 10.47 -10.81 16.98
C VAL A 148 10.42 -12.14 17.74
N ALA A 149 9.57 -13.06 17.29
CA ALA A 149 9.34 -14.31 18.00
C ALA A 149 10.51 -15.30 17.88
N SER A 150 11.32 -15.22 16.83
CA SER A 150 12.37 -16.22 16.56
C SER A 150 13.68 -15.61 16.07
N THR A 151 14.76 -16.36 16.25
CA THR A 151 16.09 -16.02 15.71
C THR A 151 16.05 -15.89 14.19
N TRP A 152 15.29 -16.76 13.51
CA TRP A 152 15.11 -16.66 12.06
C TRP A 152 14.52 -15.31 11.62
N GLN A 153 13.49 -14.79 12.30
CA GLN A 153 12.95 -13.47 12.00
C GLN A 153 13.97 -12.35 12.27
N LYS A 154 14.76 -12.46 13.34
CA LYS A 154 15.86 -11.52 13.62
C LYS A 154 16.86 -11.48 12.46
N GLU A 155 17.25 -12.63 11.95
CA GLU A 155 18.14 -12.75 10.78
C GLU A 155 17.55 -12.07 9.55
N CYS A 156 16.26 -12.28 9.25
CA CYS A 156 15.56 -11.60 8.15
C CYS A 156 15.60 -10.07 8.26
N PHE A 157 15.44 -9.51 9.46
CA PHE A 157 15.56 -8.06 9.68
C PHE A 157 16.98 -7.56 9.44
N ILE A 158 17.98 -8.29 9.92
CA ILE A 158 19.41 -7.94 9.78
C ILE A 158 19.84 -8.01 8.31
N GLU A 159 19.47 -9.08 7.60
CA GLU A 159 19.76 -9.23 6.16
C GLU A 159 19.15 -8.10 5.31
N GLN A 160 18.01 -7.58 5.73
CA GLN A 160 17.34 -6.44 5.07
C GLN A 160 17.95 -5.08 5.47
N GLY A 161 18.91 -5.05 6.39
CA GLY A 161 19.68 -3.86 6.78
C GLY A 161 19.24 -3.19 8.10
N MET A 162 18.48 -3.87 8.96
CA MET A 162 18.19 -3.38 10.29
C MET A 162 19.40 -3.59 11.22
N PRO A 163 19.77 -2.60 12.06
CA PRO A 163 20.83 -2.77 13.04
C PRO A 163 20.52 -3.92 14.03
N GLU A 164 21.49 -4.80 14.24
CA GLU A 164 21.31 -5.99 15.06
C GLU A 164 20.98 -5.66 16.53
N ASP A 165 21.53 -4.59 17.04
CA ASP A 165 21.41 -4.18 18.46
C ASP A 165 19.98 -3.78 18.85
N ILE A 166 19.15 -3.39 17.89
CA ILE A 166 17.73 -3.03 18.15
C ILE A 166 16.76 -4.18 17.92
N VAL A 167 17.16 -5.27 17.25
CA VAL A 167 16.30 -6.44 17.02
C VAL A 167 16.51 -7.48 18.11
N LYS A 168 15.45 -7.74 18.88
CA LYS A 168 15.47 -8.64 20.04
C LYS A 168 14.55 -9.83 19.82
N VAL A 169 15.00 -11.01 20.21
CA VAL A 169 14.17 -12.22 20.14
C VAL A 169 13.42 -12.37 21.46
N ILE A 170 12.12 -12.19 21.43
CA ILE A 170 11.19 -12.48 22.52
C ILE A 170 10.28 -13.61 22.03
N PRO A 171 10.52 -14.86 22.40
CA PRO A 171 9.78 -15.99 21.85
C PRO A 171 8.33 -15.94 22.28
N GLU A 172 7.46 -16.46 21.43
CA GLU A 172 6.13 -16.88 21.86
C GLU A 172 6.27 -18.13 22.73
N ALA A 173 5.18 -18.55 23.32
CA ALA A 173 5.21 -19.63 24.30
C ALA A 173 3.94 -20.48 24.25
N VAL A 174 3.88 -21.46 25.11
CA VAL A 174 2.71 -22.30 25.34
C VAL A 174 2.22 -22.14 26.78
N ASP A 175 0.92 -22.20 26.99
CA ASP A 175 0.33 -22.28 28.33
C ASP A 175 0.48 -23.72 28.87
N ASN A 176 1.56 -23.96 29.66
CA ASN A 176 1.89 -25.26 30.19
C ASN A 176 0.93 -25.73 31.31
N SER A 177 0.01 -24.88 31.76
CA SER A 177 -1.07 -25.26 32.67
C SER A 177 -2.13 -26.14 32.01
N ILE A 178 -2.37 -25.88 30.71
CA ILE A 178 -3.39 -26.55 29.90
C ILE A 178 -2.80 -27.46 28.81
N PHE A 179 -1.71 -27.05 28.14
CA PHE A 179 -1.03 -27.87 27.13
C PHE A 179 0.08 -28.69 27.76
N LYS A 180 -0.22 -29.92 28.09
CA LYS A 180 0.69 -30.88 28.69
C LYS A 180 0.23 -32.31 28.38
N PRO A 181 1.10 -33.31 28.47
CA PRO A 181 0.70 -34.71 28.34
C PRO A 181 -0.35 -35.08 29.39
N GLN A 182 -1.40 -35.76 28.96
CA GLN A 182 -2.36 -36.33 29.90
C GLN A 182 -1.78 -37.59 30.54
N ILE A 183 -1.98 -37.67 31.87
CA ILE A 183 -1.55 -38.82 32.67
C ILE A 183 -2.65 -39.89 32.72
N THR A 184 -3.94 -39.49 32.52
CA THR A 184 -5.10 -40.40 32.49
C THR A 184 -5.45 -40.76 31.05
N THR A 185 -5.83 -42.03 30.83
CA THR A 185 -6.35 -42.50 29.55
C THR A 185 -7.59 -41.66 29.21
N LEU A 186 -7.49 -40.88 28.15
CA LEU A 186 -8.65 -40.23 27.57
C LEU A 186 -9.61 -41.31 27.04
N PRO A 187 -10.97 -41.11 27.03
CA PRO A 187 -11.86 -42.00 26.32
C PRO A 187 -11.31 -42.19 24.90
N GLU A 188 -11.20 -43.44 24.47
CA GLU A 188 -10.76 -43.76 23.13
C GLU A 188 -11.63 -43.02 22.10
N TYR A 189 -11.07 -42.81 20.90
CA TYR A 189 -11.91 -42.42 19.75
C TYR A 189 -13.01 -43.49 19.59
N ASP A 190 -14.15 -43.11 19.07
CA ASP A 190 -15.28 -44.03 18.80
C ASP A 190 -14.91 -45.17 17.81
N ASP A 191 -13.69 -45.14 17.26
CA ASP A 191 -13.12 -46.14 16.36
C ASP A 191 -11.59 -46.34 16.61
N GLU A 192 -11.07 -47.51 16.23
CA GLU A 192 -9.68 -47.92 16.37
C GLU A 192 -8.75 -47.38 15.25
N ARG A 193 -9.19 -46.42 14.43
CA ARG A 193 -8.40 -45.93 13.30
C ARG A 193 -7.31 -44.97 13.74
N PHE A 194 -6.16 -45.05 13.09
CA PHE A 194 -5.05 -44.14 13.34
C PHE A 194 -5.37 -42.72 12.83
N LYS A 195 -5.06 -41.68 13.59
CA LYS A 195 -5.45 -40.30 13.27
C LYS A 195 -4.27 -39.36 13.13
N PHE A 196 -4.05 -38.89 11.91
CA PHE A 196 -3.32 -37.64 11.69
C PHE A 196 -4.26 -36.48 11.94
N VAL A 197 -3.79 -35.44 12.63
CA VAL A 197 -4.60 -34.27 12.93
C VAL A 197 -3.94 -33.00 12.39
N MET A 198 -4.69 -32.14 11.72
CA MET A 198 -4.21 -30.88 11.14
C MET A 198 -5.15 -29.76 11.57
N PHE A 199 -4.63 -28.77 12.29
CA PHE A 199 -5.40 -27.64 12.80
C PHE A 199 -4.77 -26.31 12.35
N GLY A 200 -5.62 -25.31 12.10
CA GLY A 200 -5.22 -24.00 11.64
C GLY A 200 -6.20 -23.39 10.65
N ARG A 201 -5.68 -22.88 9.53
CA ARG A 201 -6.48 -22.29 8.45
C ARG A 201 -6.19 -22.99 7.14
N TRP A 202 -7.20 -23.13 6.26
CA TRP A 202 -6.94 -23.45 4.85
C TRP A 202 -6.24 -22.27 4.20
N ASP A 203 -4.98 -22.41 3.92
CA ASP A 203 -4.16 -21.34 3.36
C ASP A 203 -3.02 -21.87 2.49
N TYR A 204 -2.66 -21.10 1.44
CA TYR A 204 -1.55 -21.45 0.55
C TYR A 204 -0.22 -21.56 1.32
N ARG A 205 0.05 -20.63 2.24
CA ARG A 205 1.24 -20.66 3.10
C ARG A 205 1.29 -21.90 3.99
N LYS A 206 0.16 -22.36 4.47
CA LYS A 206 0.04 -23.57 5.31
C LYS A 206 0.18 -24.88 4.50
N SER A 207 0.30 -24.82 3.17
CA SER A 207 0.34 -26.01 2.28
C SER A 207 -0.84 -26.96 2.46
N THR A 208 -2.01 -26.45 2.84
CA THR A 208 -3.15 -27.27 3.27
C THR A 208 -3.57 -28.27 2.21
N LYS A 209 -3.72 -27.80 0.97
CA LYS A 209 -4.10 -28.65 -0.18
C LYS A 209 -3.09 -29.78 -0.39
N GLU A 210 -1.81 -29.44 -0.44
CA GLU A 210 -0.73 -30.37 -0.76
C GLU A 210 -0.50 -31.41 0.36
N ILE A 211 -0.77 -31.06 1.61
CA ILE A 211 -0.73 -32.01 2.74
C ILE A 211 -1.85 -33.04 2.58
N ILE A 212 -3.06 -32.61 2.22
CA ILE A 212 -4.20 -33.51 2.00
C ILE A 212 -3.93 -34.43 0.82
N GLU A 213 -3.41 -33.90 -0.29
CA GLU A 213 -3.00 -34.68 -1.47
C GLU A 213 -1.95 -35.73 -1.09
N ALA A 214 -0.89 -35.32 -0.38
CA ALA A 214 0.15 -36.25 0.08
C ALA A 214 -0.37 -37.38 0.99
N PHE A 215 -1.35 -37.06 1.86
CA PHE A 215 -2.00 -38.07 2.69
C PHE A 215 -2.80 -39.08 1.85
N LEU A 216 -3.60 -38.60 0.89
CA LEU A 216 -4.43 -39.44 0.03
C LEU A 216 -3.61 -40.32 -0.90
N GLU A 217 -2.44 -39.84 -1.32
CA GLU A 217 -1.49 -40.59 -2.17
C GLU A 217 -0.69 -41.63 -1.39
N GLU A 218 -0.34 -41.35 -0.11
CA GLU A 218 0.50 -42.22 0.70
C GLU A 218 -0.22 -43.42 1.27
N PHE A 219 -1.48 -43.24 1.70
CA PHE A 219 -2.24 -44.31 2.35
C PHE A 219 -3.29 -44.90 1.41
N ASP A 220 -3.37 -46.24 1.35
CA ASP A 220 -4.40 -46.95 0.61
C ASP A 220 -5.77 -46.81 1.30
N ARG A 221 -6.85 -46.93 0.52
CA ARG A 221 -8.22 -46.72 1.06
C ARG A 221 -8.63 -47.72 2.14
N ASP A 222 -8.10 -48.89 2.13
CA ASP A 222 -8.37 -49.97 3.09
C ASP A 222 -7.52 -49.91 4.35
N GLU A 223 -6.50 -49.04 4.40
CA GLU A 223 -5.73 -48.84 5.60
C GLU A 223 -6.55 -48.09 6.68
N PRO A 224 -6.41 -48.47 7.98
CA PRO A 224 -7.20 -47.89 9.07
C PRO A 224 -6.61 -46.55 9.52
N VAL A 225 -6.51 -45.58 8.60
CA VAL A 225 -5.91 -44.26 8.85
C VAL A 225 -6.90 -43.16 8.44
N ASP A 226 -7.02 -42.12 9.25
CA ASP A 226 -7.83 -40.92 8.97
C ASP A 226 -6.98 -39.66 9.09
N LEU A 227 -7.37 -38.64 8.32
CA LEU A 227 -6.88 -37.27 8.46
C LEU A 227 -8.01 -36.39 8.99
N VAL A 228 -7.85 -35.89 10.22
CA VAL A 228 -8.80 -35.04 10.90
C VAL A 228 -8.40 -33.58 10.69
N LEU A 229 -9.29 -32.80 10.09
CA LEU A 229 -9.09 -31.41 9.73
C LEU A 229 -9.92 -30.47 10.58
N SER A 230 -9.30 -29.42 11.13
CA SER A 230 -9.99 -28.24 11.66
C SER A 230 -9.28 -27.01 11.11
N ILE A 231 -9.63 -26.61 9.89
CA ILE A 231 -8.85 -25.71 9.04
C ILE A 231 -9.71 -24.66 8.33
N ASP A 232 -10.90 -24.35 8.84
CA ASP A 232 -11.72 -23.30 8.26
C ASP A 232 -10.98 -21.96 8.20
N ASN A 233 -11.18 -21.22 7.13
CA ASN A 233 -10.57 -19.92 6.93
C ASN A 233 -11.63 -18.88 6.56
N ILE A 234 -12.11 -18.16 7.58
CA ILE A 234 -13.08 -17.09 7.44
C ILE A 234 -12.48 -15.82 6.83
N PHE A 235 -11.13 -15.74 6.73
CA PHE A 235 -10.42 -14.59 6.15
C PHE A 235 -10.06 -14.81 4.67
N ALA A 236 -10.30 -16.02 4.12
CA ALA A 236 -10.00 -16.29 2.73
C ALA A 236 -11.00 -15.58 1.82
N ASN A 237 -10.46 -14.85 0.85
CA ASN A 237 -11.26 -14.26 -0.25
C ASN A 237 -11.06 -15.11 -1.54
N ASP A 238 -11.27 -16.44 -1.41
CA ASP A 238 -11.08 -17.41 -2.48
C ASP A 238 -12.40 -17.90 -3.10
N GLY A 239 -13.53 -17.34 -2.65
CA GLY A 239 -14.86 -17.67 -3.14
C GLY A 239 -15.48 -18.93 -2.54
N PHE A 240 -14.92 -19.46 -1.44
CA PHE A 240 -15.45 -20.63 -0.74
C PHE A 240 -15.76 -20.30 0.73
N ASP A 241 -16.92 -20.72 1.20
CA ASP A 241 -17.37 -20.45 2.56
C ASP A 241 -16.97 -21.54 3.58
N SER A 242 -16.56 -22.73 3.12
CA SER A 242 -16.26 -23.84 4.02
C SER A 242 -15.09 -24.73 3.53
N THR A 243 -14.57 -25.54 4.44
CA THR A 243 -13.58 -26.57 4.13
C THR A 243 -14.14 -27.63 3.18
N GLU A 244 -15.43 -28.00 3.34
CA GLU A 244 -16.11 -28.96 2.48
C GLU A 244 -16.17 -28.51 1.02
N GLU A 245 -16.46 -27.23 0.78
CA GLU A 245 -16.49 -26.65 -0.56
C GLU A 245 -15.12 -26.68 -1.21
N ARG A 246 -14.06 -26.35 -0.46
CA ARG A 246 -12.67 -26.43 -0.94
C ARG A 246 -12.28 -27.87 -1.29
N LEU A 247 -12.59 -28.84 -0.42
CA LEU A 247 -12.35 -30.26 -0.69
C LEU A 247 -13.04 -30.72 -1.98
N LYS A 248 -14.30 -30.29 -2.20
CA LYS A 248 -15.05 -30.58 -3.41
C LYS A 248 -14.42 -29.96 -4.65
N HIS A 249 -14.07 -28.68 -4.57
CA HIS A 249 -13.46 -27.94 -5.67
C HIS A 249 -12.15 -28.55 -6.14
N TYR A 250 -11.29 -28.95 -5.19
CA TYR A 250 -10.00 -29.57 -5.51
C TYR A 250 -10.05 -31.09 -5.72
N ASN A 251 -11.26 -31.68 -5.73
CA ASN A 251 -11.46 -33.14 -5.89
C ASN A 251 -10.74 -33.97 -4.81
N LEU A 252 -10.77 -33.50 -3.57
CA LEU A 252 -10.13 -34.11 -2.39
C LEU A 252 -11.14 -34.79 -1.45
N ILE A 253 -12.36 -35.08 -1.91
CA ILE A 253 -13.37 -35.76 -1.11
C ILE A 253 -12.98 -37.23 -0.97
N ASP A 254 -12.74 -37.64 0.28
CA ASP A 254 -12.48 -39.04 0.63
C ASP A 254 -13.05 -39.34 2.02
N TYR A 255 -13.53 -40.55 2.26
CA TYR A 255 -14.14 -40.94 3.53
C TYR A 255 -13.15 -40.93 4.71
N ARG A 256 -11.84 -40.96 4.45
CA ARG A 256 -10.76 -40.89 5.44
C ARG A 256 -10.51 -39.44 5.91
N ILE A 257 -11.02 -38.45 5.19
CA ILE A 257 -10.94 -37.04 5.57
C ILE A 257 -12.10 -36.72 6.51
N LYS A 258 -11.80 -36.31 7.73
CA LYS A 258 -12.78 -36.01 8.77
C LYS A 258 -12.69 -34.53 9.16
N ILE A 259 -13.72 -33.75 8.89
CA ILE A 259 -13.78 -32.36 9.31
C ILE A 259 -14.32 -32.29 10.74
N LYS A 260 -13.68 -31.48 11.57
CA LYS A 260 -14.07 -31.25 12.94
C LYS A 260 -14.04 -29.75 13.26
N HIS A 261 -15.04 -29.33 14.03
CA HIS A 261 -15.11 -27.99 14.59
C HIS A 261 -14.98 -28.09 16.10
N PHE A 262 -14.22 -27.20 16.71
CA PHE A 262 -14.03 -27.18 18.16
C PHE A 262 -14.78 -26.01 18.75
N PRO A 263 -15.97 -26.26 19.37
CA PRO A 263 -16.77 -25.19 19.96
C PRO A 263 -16.08 -24.56 21.18
N THR A 264 -15.15 -25.29 21.82
CA THR A 264 -14.41 -24.80 22.98
C THR A 264 -12.91 -25.04 22.81
N ARG A 265 -12.09 -24.27 23.55
CA ARG A 265 -10.63 -24.48 23.62
C ARG A 265 -10.30 -25.83 24.28
N GLU A 266 -11.14 -26.27 25.21
CA GLU A 266 -10.99 -27.58 25.88
C GLU A 266 -11.13 -28.75 24.88
N ASP A 267 -12.09 -28.67 23.96
CA ASP A 267 -12.25 -29.66 22.90
C ASP A 267 -11.02 -29.68 21.97
N TYR A 268 -10.51 -28.53 21.58
CA TYR A 268 -9.29 -28.40 20.80
C TYR A 268 -8.11 -29.10 21.48
N ILE A 269 -7.90 -28.86 22.79
CA ILE A 269 -6.81 -29.46 23.55
C ILE A 269 -6.98 -30.98 23.63
N LYS A 270 -8.19 -31.48 23.93
CA LYS A 270 -8.50 -32.91 23.96
C LYS A 270 -8.14 -33.57 22.62
N TYR A 271 -8.46 -32.91 21.50
CA TYR A 271 -8.11 -33.47 20.18
C TYR A 271 -6.60 -33.45 19.89
N LEU A 272 -5.86 -32.44 20.32
CA LEU A 272 -4.39 -32.47 20.26
C LEU A 272 -3.81 -33.62 21.06
N GLN A 273 -4.32 -33.88 22.24
CA GLN A 273 -3.84 -34.95 23.14
C GLN A 273 -4.23 -36.36 22.63
N LYS A 274 -5.40 -36.49 21.99
CA LYS A 274 -5.91 -37.76 21.42
C LYS A 274 -5.36 -38.09 20.05
N GLY A 275 -5.00 -37.07 19.24
CA GLY A 275 -4.42 -37.27 17.91
C GLY A 275 -3.14 -38.11 17.98
N HIS A 276 -2.99 -39.07 17.07
CA HIS A 276 -1.79 -39.87 17.03
C HIS A 276 -0.59 -39.05 16.55
N VAL A 277 -0.76 -38.29 15.48
CA VAL A 277 0.30 -37.46 14.90
C VAL A 277 -0.28 -36.11 14.46
N PHE A 278 0.36 -35.03 14.84
CA PHE A 278 0.02 -33.68 14.40
C PHE A 278 0.78 -33.34 13.11
N LEU A 279 0.06 -32.75 12.13
CA LEU A 279 0.63 -32.32 10.84
C LEU A 279 0.62 -30.79 10.74
N SER A 280 1.80 -30.20 10.47
CA SER A 280 1.94 -28.77 10.22
C SER A 280 3.08 -28.47 9.24
N CYS A 281 2.92 -28.89 7.99
CA CYS A 281 3.97 -28.79 6.97
C CYS A 281 3.83 -27.48 6.15
N ALA A 282 3.79 -26.35 6.86
CA ALA A 282 3.65 -25.04 6.25
C ALA A 282 4.89 -24.62 5.44
N ARG A 283 4.70 -23.78 4.41
CA ARG A 283 5.78 -23.16 3.63
C ARG A 283 6.62 -22.20 4.44
N SER A 284 6.03 -21.57 5.42
CA SER A 284 6.75 -20.72 6.39
C SER A 284 5.86 -20.37 7.57
N GLU A 285 6.47 -20.12 8.73
CA GLU A 285 5.81 -19.71 9.97
C GLU A 285 6.69 -18.72 10.73
N GLY A 286 6.07 -17.68 11.29
CA GLY A 286 6.76 -16.78 12.20
C GLY A 286 7.07 -17.46 13.54
N TRP A 287 6.12 -18.31 14.01
CA TRP A 287 6.26 -19.13 15.21
C TRP A 287 5.61 -20.51 15.05
N ASN A 288 4.32 -20.61 14.85
CA ASN A 288 3.50 -21.81 14.76
C ASN A 288 2.95 -22.29 16.12
N LEU A 289 2.01 -21.52 16.68
CA LEU A 289 1.36 -21.88 17.95
C LEU A 289 0.76 -23.30 17.96
N PRO A 290 0.00 -23.76 16.94
CA PRO A 290 -0.56 -25.12 16.97
C PRO A 290 0.50 -26.22 17.05
N LEU A 291 1.67 -26.02 16.45
CA LEU A 291 2.77 -27.00 16.50
C LEU A 291 3.36 -27.10 17.91
N ILE A 292 3.67 -25.97 18.54
CA ILE A 292 4.23 -25.98 19.89
C ILE A 292 3.21 -26.50 20.91
N GLU A 293 1.92 -26.22 20.74
CA GLU A 293 0.83 -26.74 21.55
C GLU A 293 0.72 -28.28 21.44
N ALA A 294 0.83 -28.81 20.24
CA ALA A 294 0.83 -30.26 19.99
C ALA A 294 2.08 -30.93 20.62
N MET A 295 3.26 -30.34 20.43
CA MET A 295 4.50 -30.83 21.03
C MET A 295 4.46 -30.78 22.56
N ALA A 296 3.88 -29.74 23.14
CA ALA A 296 3.67 -29.61 24.58
C ALA A 296 2.72 -30.70 25.12
N CYS A 297 1.71 -31.08 24.33
CA CYS A 297 0.85 -32.21 24.68
C CYS A 297 1.52 -33.58 24.52
N GLY A 298 2.76 -33.67 24.10
CA GLY A 298 3.45 -34.90 23.83
C GLY A 298 2.91 -35.69 22.64
N THR A 299 2.33 -34.99 21.67
CA THR A 299 1.85 -35.56 20.43
C THR A 299 2.98 -35.53 19.40
N PRO A 300 3.34 -36.68 18.80
CA PRO A 300 4.30 -36.73 17.72
C PRO A 300 3.90 -35.73 16.62
N SER A 301 4.82 -34.85 16.20
CA SER A 301 4.48 -33.75 15.32
C SER A 301 5.38 -33.73 14.09
N ILE A 302 4.75 -33.73 12.90
CA ILE A 302 5.40 -33.59 11.60
C ILE A 302 5.34 -32.12 11.18
N TYR A 303 6.47 -31.53 10.81
CA TYR A 303 6.58 -30.13 10.45
C TYR A 303 7.64 -29.89 9.37
N SER A 304 7.50 -28.81 8.60
CA SER A 304 8.51 -28.38 7.64
C SER A 304 9.77 -27.83 8.35
N ASN A 305 10.95 -28.32 7.97
CA ASN A 305 12.23 -27.96 8.60
C ASN A 305 12.71 -26.58 8.16
N CYS A 306 11.95 -25.51 8.49
CA CYS A 306 12.26 -24.14 8.09
C CYS A 306 11.64 -23.11 9.03
N SER A 307 12.08 -21.86 8.89
CA SER A 307 11.51 -20.65 9.45
C SER A 307 11.43 -20.58 10.99
N GLY A 308 10.54 -19.71 11.52
CA GLY A 308 10.48 -19.40 12.95
C GLY A 308 10.17 -20.56 13.87
N GLN A 309 9.44 -21.57 13.41
CA GLN A 309 9.15 -22.76 14.21
C GLN A 309 10.41 -23.55 14.63
N LEU A 310 11.55 -23.35 13.96
CA LEU A 310 12.81 -23.99 14.36
C LEU A 310 13.35 -23.46 15.69
N GLU A 311 12.86 -22.36 16.21
CA GLU A 311 13.24 -21.84 17.52
C GLU A 311 12.97 -22.87 18.62
N PHE A 312 11.85 -23.57 18.56
CA PHE A 312 11.49 -24.60 19.55
C PHE A 312 11.55 -26.04 19.01
N ALA A 313 11.36 -26.24 17.70
CA ALA A 313 11.22 -27.58 17.11
C ALA A 313 12.55 -28.18 16.59
N LYS A 314 13.61 -27.37 16.43
CA LYS A 314 14.91 -27.85 15.90
C LYS A 314 15.46 -29.03 16.70
N GLY A 315 15.67 -30.14 16.02
CA GLY A 315 16.18 -31.37 16.62
C GLY A 315 15.13 -32.17 17.43
N LYS A 316 13.86 -31.80 17.33
CA LYS A 316 12.72 -32.46 17.97
C LYS A 316 11.67 -32.81 16.90
N GLY A 317 10.70 -33.66 17.25
CA GLY A 317 9.63 -34.06 16.35
C GLY A 317 10.08 -34.75 15.06
N LEU A 318 9.30 -34.61 14.00
CA LEU A 318 9.49 -35.29 12.73
C LEU A 318 9.61 -34.23 11.57
N PRO A 319 10.81 -33.70 11.31
CA PRO A 319 11.00 -32.66 10.32
C PRO A 319 10.91 -33.20 8.89
N VAL A 320 10.18 -32.49 8.03
CA VAL A 320 10.12 -32.71 6.57
C VAL A 320 11.12 -31.78 5.89
N LYS A 321 11.86 -32.32 4.92
CA LYS A 321 12.86 -31.57 4.16
C LYS A 321 12.24 -30.43 3.36
N ILE A 322 13.04 -29.41 3.09
CA ILE A 322 12.71 -28.31 2.19
C ILE A 322 13.35 -28.60 0.84
N LYS A 323 12.55 -28.52 -0.23
CA LYS A 323 12.99 -28.74 -1.61
C LYS A 323 13.75 -27.53 -2.17
N ASN A 324 13.17 -26.35 -2.03
CA ASN A 324 13.72 -25.07 -2.50
C ASN A 324 12.96 -23.89 -1.87
N LYS A 325 13.40 -22.68 -2.16
CA LYS A 325 12.63 -21.45 -1.89
C LYS A 325 11.81 -21.08 -3.12
N ILE A 326 10.65 -20.45 -2.89
CA ILE A 326 9.74 -19.95 -3.92
C ILE A 326 9.29 -18.54 -3.54
N PRO A 327 8.93 -17.66 -4.50
CA PRO A 327 8.39 -16.35 -4.19
C PRO A 327 7.18 -16.44 -3.26
N ALA A 328 7.09 -15.52 -2.29
CA ALA A 328 5.96 -15.42 -1.36
C ALA A 328 4.78 -14.72 -2.06
N VAL A 329 4.10 -15.47 -2.94
CA VAL A 329 2.92 -15.05 -3.68
C VAL A 329 1.79 -16.05 -3.42
N GLY A 330 0.56 -15.55 -3.32
CA GLY A 330 -0.62 -16.38 -3.06
C GLY A 330 -1.17 -16.26 -1.63
N GLY A 331 -2.44 -16.64 -1.43
CA GLY A 331 -3.15 -16.43 -0.18
C GLY A 331 -3.21 -14.94 0.21
N GLU A 332 -2.99 -14.64 1.46
CA GLU A 332 -2.94 -13.27 1.99
C GLU A 332 -1.81 -12.41 1.40
N TYR A 333 -0.76 -13.04 0.83
CA TYR A 333 0.38 -12.36 0.20
C TYR A 333 0.14 -11.96 -1.26
N SER A 334 -1.00 -12.34 -1.84
CA SER A 334 -1.38 -11.95 -3.20
C SER A 334 -1.68 -10.46 -3.37
N THR A 335 -1.88 -9.74 -2.27
CA THR A 335 -2.16 -8.29 -2.25
C THR A 335 -0.93 -7.42 -2.43
N TYR A 336 0.28 -7.98 -2.28
CA TYR A 336 1.53 -7.24 -2.48
C TYR A 336 1.85 -7.07 -3.96
N SER A 337 2.35 -5.89 -4.33
CA SER A 337 2.72 -5.60 -5.71
C SER A 337 3.94 -6.41 -6.16
N GLN A 338 4.05 -6.68 -7.46
CA GLN A 338 5.22 -7.37 -8.03
C GLN A 338 6.55 -6.64 -7.76
N SER A 339 6.50 -5.32 -7.53
CA SER A 339 7.67 -4.50 -7.22
C SER A 339 8.06 -4.52 -5.73
N ASP A 340 7.19 -5.01 -4.84
CA ASP A 340 7.39 -5.05 -3.39
C ASP A 340 6.97 -6.38 -2.77
N LEU A 341 7.38 -7.48 -3.41
CA LEU A 341 7.11 -8.83 -2.91
C LEU A 341 7.75 -9.02 -1.52
N PRO A 342 7.03 -9.67 -0.61
CA PRO A 342 7.50 -9.89 0.76
C PRO A 342 8.55 -11.02 0.88
N GLY A 343 9.38 -11.24 -0.13
CA GLY A 343 10.44 -12.24 -0.14
C GLY A 343 9.98 -13.62 -0.58
N GLU A 344 10.39 -14.66 0.16
CA GLU A 344 10.24 -16.05 -0.26
C GLU A 344 9.60 -16.92 0.84
N PHE A 345 8.94 -17.99 0.39
CA PHE A 345 8.55 -19.15 1.17
C PHE A 345 9.51 -20.31 0.95
N TYR A 346 9.47 -21.30 1.84
CA TYR A 346 10.18 -22.57 1.75
C TYR A 346 9.22 -23.63 1.22
N GLN A 347 9.51 -24.21 0.07
CA GLN A 347 8.69 -25.29 -0.52
C GLN A 347 8.99 -26.60 0.19
N PRO A 348 8.06 -27.19 0.98
CA PRO A 348 8.27 -28.51 1.56
C PRO A 348 8.43 -29.58 0.48
N ASP A 349 9.20 -30.61 0.76
CA ASP A 349 9.32 -31.80 -0.06
C ASP A 349 8.16 -32.75 0.29
N TYR A 350 7.10 -32.75 -0.50
CA TYR A 350 5.92 -33.57 -0.23
C TYR A 350 6.16 -35.06 -0.45
N GLU A 351 7.19 -35.47 -1.22
CA GLU A 351 7.63 -36.86 -1.29
C GLU A 351 8.32 -37.30 0.01
N ASP A 352 9.07 -36.39 0.66
CA ASP A 352 9.61 -36.64 1.99
C ASP A 352 8.49 -36.65 3.05
N LEU A 353 7.49 -35.77 2.94
CA LEU A 353 6.31 -35.76 3.82
C LEU A 353 5.58 -37.12 3.81
N LYS A 354 5.34 -37.72 2.65
CA LYS A 354 4.73 -39.04 2.53
C LYS A 354 5.54 -40.11 3.31
N LYS A 355 6.85 -40.11 3.13
CA LYS A 355 7.74 -41.05 3.85
C LYS A 355 7.71 -40.81 5.37
N VAL A 356 7.69 -39.57 5.80
CA VAL A 356 7.65 -39.21 7.24
C VAL A 356 6.30 -39.60 7.84
N MET A 357 5.18 -39.39 7.13
CA MET A 357 3.85 -39.89 7.57
C MET A 357 3.83 -41.40 7.68
N ARG A 358 4.39 -42.11 6.71
CA ARG A 358 4.48 -43.59 6.73
C ARG A 358 5.31 -44.07 7.92
N ASP A 359 6.45 -43.46 8.20
CA ASP A 359 7.30 -43.76 9.34
C ASP A 359 6.60 -43.48 10.67
N ALA A 360 5.90 -42.34 10.75
CA ALA A 360 5.15 -41.99 11.95
C ALA A 360 4.01 -42.99 12.25
N TYR A 361 3.36 -43.50 11.23
CA TYR A 361 2.33 -44.53 11.36
C TYR A 361 2.91 -45.88 11.79
N LYS A 362 3.97 -46.38 11.09
CA LYS A 362 4.57 -47.68 11.36
C LYS A 362 5.31 -47.76 12.69
N ASN A 363 5.93 -46.67 13.11
CA ASN A 363 6.78 -46.60 14.30
C ASN A 363 6.19 -45.70 15.40
N TYR A 364 4.87 -45.62 15.50
CA TYR A 364 4.15 -44.69 16.35
C TYR A 364 4.63 -44.75 17.82
N ASP A 365 4.69 -45.93 18.44
CA ASP A 365 5.09 -46.08 19.86
C ASP A 365 6.45 -45.47 20.15
N LYS A 366 7.40 -45.65 19.24
CA LYS A 366 8.74 -45.04 19.33
C LYS A 366 8.64 -43.51 19.29
N HIS A 367 7.89 -42.98 18.32
CA HIS A 367 7.73 -41.54 18.17
C HIS A 367 6.93 -40.95 19.33
N LYS A 368 5.90 -41.60 19.81
CA LYS A 368 5.14 -41.18 21.01
C LYS A 368 6.02 -41.12 22.27
N LYS A 369 6.85 -42.13 22.50
CA LYS A 369 7.79 -42.15 23.62
C LYS A 369 8.81 -40.99 23.53
N THR A 370 9.25 -40.65 22.31
CA THR A 370 10.17 -39.55 22.06
C THR A 370 9.47 -38.21 22.31
N ALA A 371 8.26 -38.03 21.74
CA ALA A 371 7.47 -36.80 21.88
C ALA A 371 7.12 -36.49 23.35
N LEU A 372 6.86 -37.51 24.18
CA LEU A 372 6.65 -37.32 25.62
C LEU A 372 7.90 -36.81 26.37
N LYS A 373 9.11 -37.18 25.92
CA LYS A 373 10.33 -36.60 26.46
C LYS A 373 10.57 -35.18 25.99
N GLU A 374 10.32 -34.91 24.72
CA GLU A 374 10.47 -33.59 24.10
C GLU A 374 9.48 -32.60 24.69
N SER A 375 8.24 -33.03 24.95
CA SER A 375 7.21 -32.23 25.59
C SER A 375 7.70 -31.60 26.88
N LYS A 376 8.42 -32.36 27.73
CA LYS A 376 8.97 -31.84 28.97
C LYS A 376 9.93 -30.66 28.74
N LEU A 377 10.78 -30.74 27.71
CA LEU A 377 11.68 -29.65 27.34
C LEU A 377 10.90 -28.43 26.87
N ILE A 378 9.84 -28.64 26.08
CA ILE A 378 8.98 -27.53 25.56
C ILE A 378 8.28 -26.81 26.70
N ILE A 379 7.60 -27.54 27.61
CA ILE A 379 6.84 -26.96 28.72
C ILE A 379 7.71 -26.32 29.81
N ASP A 380 8.98 -26.71 29.93
CA ASP A 380 9.92 -26.12 30.87
C ASP A 380 10.57 -24.83 30.30
N GLU A 381 10.86 -24.78 29.00
CA GLU A 381 11.59 -23.69 28.34
C GLU A 381 10.69 -22.60 27.79
N PHE A 382 9.66 -22.98 27.03
CA PHE A 382 8.81 -22.07 26.30
C PHE A 382 7.51 -21.73 27.04
N THR A 383 7.66 -21.08 28.20
CA THR A 383 6.52 -20.59 28.99
C THR A 383 6.32 -19.08 28.81
N TRP A 384 5.09 -18.61 28.98
CA TRP A 384 4.81 -17.17 28.93
C TRP A 384 5.55 -16.41 30.04
N GLU A 385 5.80 -17.01 31.19
CA GLU A 385 6.61 -16.44 32.27
C GLU A 385 8.07 -16.23 31.84
N ASN A 386 8.65 -17.19 31.12
CA ASN A 386 10.01 -17.06 30.60
C ASN A 386 10.10 -16.00 29.49
N ALA A 387 9.13 -15.96 28.59
CA ALA A 387 9.01 -14.89 27.59
C ALA A 387 8.87 -13.51 28.24
N ALA A 388 8.01 -13.39 29.26
CA ALA A 388 7.83 -12.14 30.02
C ALA A 388 9.10 -11.70 30.76
N LYS A 389 9.84 -12.62 31.40
CA LYS A 389 11.13 -12.29 32.03
C LYS A 389 12.16 -11.78 31.03
N LYS A 390 12.21 -12.40 29.85
CA LYS A 390 13.10 -11.95 28.76
C LYS A 390 12.71 -10.55 28.26
N ALA A 391 11.42 -10.32 28.04
CA ALA A 391 10.88 -9.01 27.68
C ALA A 391 11.15 -7.95 28.77
N TYR A 392 10.92 -8.28 30.03
CA TYR A 392 11.21 -7.37 31.15
C TYR A 392 12.67 -6.93 31.18
N LYS A 393 13.61 -7.85 30.94
CA LYS A 393 15.03 -7.51 30.85
C LYS A 393 15.29 -6.48 29.75
N GLU A 394 14.76 -6.69 28.56
CA GLU A 394 14.89 -5.74 27.44
C GLU A 394 14.24 -4.39 27.72
N LEU A 395 13.09 -4.37 28.44
CA LEU A 395 12.44 -3.12 28.87
C LEU A 395 13.32 -2.34 29.87
N VAL A 396 13.91 -3.00 30.83
CA VAL A 396 14.84 -2.38 31.78
C VAL A 396 16.11 -1.88 31.07
N ASP A 397 16.63 -2.66 30.14
CA ASP A 397 17.82 -2.26 29.38
C ASP A 397 17.54 -1.06 28.49
N VAL A 398 16.41 -1.04 27.75
CA VAL A 398 16.10 0.06 26.83
C VAL A 398 15.86 1.39 27.54
N ILE A 399 15.27 1.38 28.73
CA ILE A 399 14.96 2.60 29.48
C ILE A 399 16.19 3.18 30.19
N ASN A 400 17.19 2.36 30.52
CA ASN A 400 18.39 2.75 31.26
C ASN A 400 19.61 3.02 30.35
N VAL A 401 19.55 2.65 29.07
CA VAL A 401 20.62 2.94 28.11
C VAL A 401 20.43 4.37 27.60
N SER A 402 21.45 5.24 27.79
CA SER A 402 21.50 6.57 27.19
C SER A 402 21.70 6.43 25.69
N ARG A 403 20.62 6.34 24.93
CA ARG A 403 20.67 6.31 23.46
C ARG A 403 20.76 7.73 22.91
N PRO A 404 21.55 7.96 21.83
CA PRO A 404 21.52 9.21 21.12
C PRO A 404 20.13 9.42 20.54
N ASN A 405 19.69 10.67 20.49
CA ASN A 405 18.48 11.01 19.77
C ASN A 405 18.61 10.63 18.29
N ARG A 406 17.53 10.19 17.69
CA ARG A 406 17.48 9.82 16.26
C ARG A 406 16.96 10.98 15.44
N THR A 407 17.46 11.08 14.24
CA THR A 407 16.98 12.04 13.24
C THR A 407 16.36 11.27 12.09
N HIS A 408 15.10 11.58 11.80
CA HIS A 408 14.39 11.09 10.62
C HIS A 408 14.29 12.20 9.58
N ILE A 409 14.62 11.87 8.34
CA ILE A 409 14.57 12.79 7.20
C ILE A 409 13.67 12.19 6.13
N SER A 410 12.69 12.96 5.67
CA SER A 410 11.77 12.58 4.60
C SER A 410 11.60 13.72 3.61
N PHE A 411 11.12 13.39 2.41
CA PHE A 411 10.89 14.33 1.31
C PHE A 411 9.47 14.22 0.75
N ASP A 412 8.50 13.97 1.64
CA ASP A 412 7.09 13.97 1.28
C ASP A 412 6.58 15.41 1.13
N CYS A 413 6.41 15.83 -0.12
CA CYS A 413 6.04 17.20 -0.48
C CYS A 413 6.95 18.23 0.20
N GLY A 414 8.26 18.11 -0.01
CA GLY A 414 9.30 18.95 0.58
C GLY A 414 10.09 18.26 1.71
N PRO A 415 11.27 18.82 2.06
CA PRO A 415 12.15 18.20 3.04
C PRO A 415 11.63 18.45 4.47
N LYS A 416 11.55 17.38 5.24
CA LYS A 416 11.20 17.39 6.67
C LYS A 416 12.31 16.72 7.47
N VAL A 417 12.64 17.32 8.61
CA VAL A 417 13.53 16.74 9.63
C VAL A 417 12.74 16.58 10.91
N GLU A 418 12.80 15.43 11.49
CA GLU A 418 12.18 15.11 12.77
C GLU A 418 13.24 14.49 13.69
N THR A 419 13.30 14.97 14.93
CA THR A 419 14.22 14.46 15.95
C THR A 419 13.42 13.74 17.01
N LYS A 420 13.83 12.53 17.39
CA LYS A 420 13.16 11.68 18.38
C LYS A 420 14.16 11.18 19.41
N GLY A 421 13.78 11.14 20.65
CA GLY A 421 14.58 10.58 21.72
C GLY A 421 14.32 11.24 23.08
N ILE A 422 14.93 10.68 24.11
CA ILE A 422 14.72 11.08 25.52
C ILE A 422 15.71 12.12 26.02
N LYS A 423 16.80 12.36 25.28
CA LYS A 423 17.86 13.30 25.69
C LYS A 423 17.46 14.70 25.28
N GLU A 424 17.40 15.64 26.24
CA GLU A 424 17.14 17.05 25.91
C GLU A 424 18.31 17.63 25.11
N GLU A 425 18.05 17.92 23.85
CA GLU A 425 19.00 18.52 22.91
C GLU A 425 18.30 19.54 22.03
N LYS A 426 19.06 20.54 21.57
CA LYS A 426 18.62 21.54 20.60
C LYS A 426 19.36 21.30 19.29
N TYR A 427 18.64 21.45 18.18
CA TYR A 427 19.14 21.21 16.83
C TYR A 427 18.86 22.44 15.97
N LYS A 428 19.91 23.01 15.38
CA LYS A 428 19.78 23.95 14.26
C LYS A 428 19.71 23.15 12.98
N VAL A 429 18.61 23.25 12.26
CA VAL A 429 18.37 22.51 11.01
C VAL A 429 18.40 23.49 9.85
N ASP A 430 19.32 23.27 8.90
CA ASP A 430 19.42 24.05 7.67
C ASP A 430 19.06 23.20 6.45
N PHE A 431 18.12 23.69 5.65
CA PHE A 431 17.72 23.13 4.37
C PHE A 431 18.41 23.92 3.25
N ILE A 432 19.30 23.27 2.53
CA ILE A 432 20.24 23.90 1.60
C ILE A 432 20.00 23.37 0.19
N ASN A 433 19.95 24.26 -0.80
CA ASN A 433 20.02 23.87 -2.21
C ASN A 433 21.46 23.48 -2.57
N SER A 434 21.71 22.21 -2.82
CA SER A 434 23.03 21.65 -3.13
C SER A 434 23.65 22.24 -4.41
N LYS A 435 22.84 22.78 -5.34
CA LYS A 435 23.32 23.31 -6.61
C LYS A 435 24.10 24.64 -6.46
N ASN A 436 23.70 25.45 -5.49
CA ASN A 436 24.28 26.80 -5.29
C ASN A 436 24.68 27.07 -3.84
N ASN A 437 24.58 26.06 -2.96
CA ASN A 437 24.86 26.13 -1.53
C ASN A 437 24.04 27.19 -0.75
N LYS A 438 22.92 27.65 -1.32
CA LYS A 438 22.05 28.62 -0.66
C LYS A 438 21.20 27.96 0.41
N VAL A 439 21.21 28.47 1.63
CA VAL A 439 20.25 28.10 2.67
C VAL A 439 18.87 28.64 2.27
N ILE A 440 17.93 27.74 2.06
CA ILE A 440 16.55 28.06 1.68
C ILE A 440 15.69 28.31 2.90
N PHE A 441 15.91 27.49 3.94
CA PHE A 441 15.19 27.62 5.21
C PHE A 441 16.06 27.12 6.35
N SER A 442 15.96 27.77 7.51
CA SER A 442 16.65 27.40 8.73
C SER A 442 15.68 27.45 9.92
N SER A 443 15.79 26.51 10.84
CA SER A 443 14.94 26.44 12.03
C SER A 443 15.69 25.80 13.19
N ASN A 444 15.31 26.19 14.41
CA ASN A 444 15.79 25.57 15.64
C ASN A 444 14.68 24.72 16.25
N ILE A 445 14.96 23.43 16.46
CA ILE A 445 14.03 22.49 17.10
C ILE A 445 14.69 21.84 18.32
N LYS A 446 13.89 21.19 19.16
CA LYS A 446 14.33 20.33 20.25
C LYS A 446 14.08 18.88 19.90
N ASN A 447 14.55 17.95 20.75
CA ASN A 447 14.13 16.54 20.66
C ASN A 447 12.59 16.41 20.68
N ASN A 448 12.07 15.42 20.00
CA ASN A 448 10.64 15.16 19.78
C ASN A 448 9.88 16.31 19.08
N MET A 449 10.60 17.05 18.24
CA MET A 449 10.04 18.08 17.37
C MET A 449 10.44 17.82 15.91
N TRP A 450 9.70 18.45 15.02
CA TRP A 450 10.01 18.42 13.60
C TRP A 450 10.02 19.83 13.00
N THR A 451 10.68 19.94 11.86
CA THR A 451 10.66 21.14 11.00
C THR A 451 10.59 20.74 9.54
N LYS A 452 9.87 21.49 8.72
CA LYS A 452 9.68 21.26 7.28
C LYS A 452 9.93 22.54 6.52
N CYS A 453 10.66 22.48 5.43
CA CYS A 453 10.72 23.56 4.45
C CYS A 453 9.47 23.50 3.56
N ASN A 454 8.84 24.65 3.32
CA ASN A 454 7.59 24.73 2.55
C ASN A 454 7.76 24.67 1.03
N LYS A 455 8.93 24.27 0.50
CA LYS A 455 9.15 24.10 -0.94
C LYS A 455 8.80 22.68 -1.34
N GLU A 456 7.69 22.51 -2.08
CA GLU A 456 7.15 21.19 -2.43
C GLU A 456 7.57 20.70 -3.84
N TYR A 457 8.27 21.52 -4.61
CA TYR A 457 8.90 21.13 -5.87
C TYR A 457 10.32 20.60 -5.68
N PHE A 458 10.86 19.94 -6.67
CA PHE A 458 12.18 19.35 -6.63
C PHE A 458 13.29 20.41 -6.47
N ILE A 459 14.06 20.28 -5.42
CA ILE A 459 15.33 20.95 -5.20
C ILE A 459 16.34 19.87 -4.78
N PRO A 460 17.57 19.87 -5.29
CA PRO A 460 18.60 18.96 -4.79
C PRO A 460 19.01 19.39 -3.38
N TRP A 461 18.44 18.72 -2.39
CA TRP A 461 18.57 19.10 -0.98
C TRP A 461 19.88 18.60 -0.36
N THR A 462 20.51 19.44 0.44
CA THR A 462 21.48 19.07 1.49
C THR A 462 20.88 19.50 2.82
N ILE A 463 20.83 18.59 3.79
CA ILE A 463 20.34 18.83 5.14
C ILE A 463 21.54 18.88 6.07
N LYS A 464 21.66 19.99 6.82
CA LYS A 464 22.62 20.11 7.91
C LYS A 464 21.89 20.18 9.25
N ILE A 465 22.51 19.58 10.25
CA ILE A 465 22.10 19.69 11.65
C ILE A 465 23.32 20.09 12.45
N ASN A 466 23.22 21.21 13.19
CA ASN A 466 24.33 21.79 13.95
C ASN A 466 25.60 21.97 13.08
N ASP A 467 25.41 22.49 11.86
CA ASP A 467 26.42 22.75 10.84
C ASP A 467 27.06 21.52 10.19
N GLU A 468 26.72 20.29 10.64
CA GLU A 468 27.17 19.05 10.03
C GLU A 468 26.19 18.59 8.93
N VAL A 469 26.74 18.09 7.80
CA VAL A 469 25.95 17.51 6.71
C VAL A 469 25.49 16.13 7.13
N ILE A 470 24.19 15.99 7.42
CA ILE A 470 23.59 14.70 7.84
C ILE A 470 23.03 13.97 6.64
N HIS A 471 22.50 14.68 5.62
CA HIS A 471 21.88 14.03 4.49
C HIS A 471 22.00 14.85 3.20
N LYS A 472 22.11 14.15 2.07
CA LYS A 472 21.96 14.72 0.72
C LYS A 472 20.87 13.92 -0.01
N LEU A 473 19.95 14.63 -0.66
CA LEU A 473 18.89 13.99 -1.44
C LEU A 473 19.52 13.17 -2.57
N ASP A 474 19.35 11.86 -2.50
CA ASP A 474 19.68 10.92 -3.57
C ASP A 474 18.46 10.01 -3.82
N LEU A 475 17.90 10.10 -5.02
CA LEU A 475 16.72 9.34 -5.42
C LEU A 475 17.05 7.98 -6.06
N LYS A 476 18.33 7.70 -6.32
CA LYS A 476 18.75 6.47 -6.99
C LYS A 476 18.32 5.24 -6.20
N ASN A 477 17.59 4.35 -6.86
CA ASN A 477 17.01 3.13 -6.29
C ASN A 477 16.00 3.37 -5.13
N LYS A 478 15.63 4.63 -4.84
CA LYS A 478 14.62 4.97 -3.84
C LYS A 478 13.21 4.95 -4.44
N ARG A 479 12.22 4.65 -3.62
CA ARG A 479 10.81 4.76 -4.00
C ARG A 479 10.40 6.22 -4.04
N VAL A 480 9.87 6.66 -5.16
CA VAL A 480 9.41 8.02 -5.38
C VAL A 480 7.99 7.98 -5.92
N LYS A 481 7.10 8.81 -5.39
CA LYS A 481 5.74 9.00 -5.91
C LYS A 481 5.64 10.32 -6.65
N ILE A 482 4.98 10.31 -7.80
CA ILE A 482 4.53 11.53 -8.49
C ILE A 482 3.03 11.45 -8.63
N SER A 483 2.30 12.40 -8.02
CA SER A 483 0.84 12.49 -8.10
C SER A 483 0.42 13.65 -8.99
N LEU A 484 -0.53 13.40 -9.90
CA LEU A 484 -1.18 14.43 -10.67
C LEU A 484 -2.49 14.82 -9.98
N GLU A 485 -2.56 16.07 -9.52
CA GLU A 485 -3.71 16.62 -8.78
C GLU A 485 -4.75 17.28 -9.72
N SER A 486 -4.90 16.72 -10.91
CA SER A 486 -5.89 17.18 -11.90
C SER A 486 -6.61 16.00 -12.54
N LYS A 487 -7.93 16.14 -12.68
CA LYS A 487 -8.79 15.20 -13.44
C LYS A 487 -8.85 15.55 -14.93
N SER A 488 -8.24 16.67 -15.33
CA SER A 488 -8.27 17.14 -16.71
C SER A 488 -7.49 16.21 -17.64
N MET A 489 -8.10 15.84 -18.75
CA MET A 489 -7.47 15.06 -19.81
C MET A 489 -6.19 15.74 -20.33
N GLY A 490 -6.23 17.06 -20.58
CA GLY A 490 -5.09 17.81 -21.11
C GLY A 490 -3.90 17.80 -20.16
N ASP A 491 -4.13 18.06 -18.88
CA ASP A 491 -3.10 18.07 -17.85
C ASP A 491 -2.46 16.68 -17.70
N THR A 492 -3.29 15.64 -17.65
CA THR A 492 -2.84 14.25 -17.55
C THR A 492 -1.90 13.89 -18.71
N LEU A 493 -2.31 14.20 -19.95
CA LEU A 493 -1.53 13.88 -21.15
C LEU A 493 -0.25 14.71 -21.25
N ALA A 494 -0.29 15.98 -20.82
CA ALA A 494 0.86 16.87 -20.85
C ALA A 494 1.92 16.53 -19.80
N TRP A 495 1.51 16.13 -18.61
CA TRP A 495 2.40 15.98 -17.44
C TRP A 495 2.97 14.59 -17.25
N THR A 496 2.20 13.53 -17.54
CA THR A 496 2.62 12.15 -17.28
C THR A 496 3.92 11.76 -17.98
N PRO A 497 4.20 12.14 -19.24
CA PRO A 497 5.48 11.85 -19.90
C PRO A 497 6.71 12.44 -19.20
N GLN A 498 6.54 13.54 -18.46
CA GLN A 498 7.63 14.17 -17.72
C GLN A 498 8.09 13.33 -16.52
N ALA A 499 7.17 12.54 -15.92
CA ALA A 499 7.51 11.60 -14.85
C ALA A 499 8.44 10.48 -15.35
N VAL A 500 8.26 9.99 -16.58
CA VAL A 500 9.21 9.03 -17.22
C VAL A 500 10.59 9.63 -17.36
N LYS A 501 10.67 10.88 -17.82
CA LYS A 501 11.95 11.60 -17.96
C LYS A 501 12.64 11.78 -16.61
N PHE A 502 11.87 12.10 -15.57
CA PHE A 502 12.35 12.19 -14.19
C PHE A 502 12.92 10.85 -13.71
N GLN A 503 12.18 9.76 -13.92
CA GLN A 503 12.64 8.41 -13.54
C GLN A 503 13.96 8.03 -14.22
N LYS A 504 14.10 8.27 -15.52
CA LYS A 504 15.31 8.01 -16.29
C LYS A 504 16.52 8.83 -15.76
N LYS A 505 16.29 10.11 -15.43
CA LYS A 505 17.32 11.00 -14.87
C LYS A 505 17.81 10.54 -13.51
N HIS A 506 16.89 10.20 -12.61
CA HIS A 506 17.19 9.92 -11.21
C HIS A 506 17.39 8.42 -10.91
N LYS A 507 17.04 7.52 -11.84
CA LYS A 507 17.11 6.06 -11.68
C LYS A 507 16.40 5.57 -10.42
N CYS A 508 15.27 6.21 -10.07
CA CYS A 508 14.45 5.86 -8.92
C CYS A 508 13.45 4.75 -9.26
N LYS A 509 12.89 4.11 -8.23
CA LYS A 509 11.71 3.25 -8.34
C LYS A 509 10.49 4.18 -8.31
N LEU A 510 9.90 4.44 -9.47
CA LEU A 510 8.86 5.46 -9.61
C LEU A 510 7.46 4.85 -9.56
N ALA A 511 6.59 5.46 -8.76
CA ALA A 511 5.14 5.29 -8.84
C ALA A 511 4.48 6.57 -9.34
N ILE A 512 3.52 6.42 -10.25
CA ILE A 512 2.69 7.52 -10.76
C ILE A 512 1.25 7.31 -10.28
N SER A 513 0.60 8.41 -9.88
CA SER A 513 -0.82 8.42 -9.54
C SER A 513 -1.53 9.46 -10.40
N THR A 514 -2.43 9.00 -11.28
CA THR A 514 -3.30 9.86 -12.09
C THR A 514 -4.73 9.37 -12.01
N PHE A 515 -5.68 10.21 -12.43
CA PHE A 515 -7.09 9.79 -12.56
C PHE A 515 -7.35 8.95 -13.82
N HIS A 516 -6.31 8.70 -14.64
CA HIS A 516 -6.38 8.01 -15.94
C HIS A 516 -5.15 7.10 -16.13
N ASN A 517 -4.80 6.31 -15.11
CA ASN A 517 -3.66 5.40 -15.16
C ASN A 517 -3.73 4.45 -16.36
N GLU A 518 -4.95 3.98 -16.70
CA GLU A 518 -5.24 3.07 -17.81
C GLU A 518 -4.75 3.55 -19.18
N TRP A 519 -4.53 4.85 -19.34
CA TRP A 519 -4.01 5.38 -20.62
C TRP A 519 -2.51 5.14 -20.81
N PHE A 520 -1.80 4.79 -19.75
CA PHE A 520 -0.34 4.65 -19.77
C PHE A 520 0.13 3.25 -19.39
N GLU A 521 -0.65 2.54 -18.59
CA GLU A 521 -0.36 1.17 -18.18
C GLU A 521 -0.21 0.26 -19.41
N GLY A 522 0.89 -0.49 -19.48
CA GLY A 522 1.20 -1.40 -20.58
C GLY A 522 1.94 -0.78 -21.77
N LEU A 523 2.21 0.53 -21.79
CA LEU A 523 3.11 1.13 -22.76
C LEU A 523 4.57 0.81 -22.41
N GLU A 524 5.41 0.58 -23.43
CA GLU A 524 6.82 0.21 -23.27
C GLU A 524 7.63 1.24 -22.44
N GLU A 525 7.34 2.53 -22.62
CA GLU A 525 8.03 3.61 -21.94
C GLU A 525 7.75 3.64 -20.44
N TYR A 526 6.64 3.02 -20.00
CA TYR A 526 6.18 2.97 -18.61
C TYR A 526 6.40 1.61 -17.94
N LYS A 527 7.02 0.63 -18.59
CA LYS A 527 7.18 -0.75 -18.09
C LYS A 527 7.88 -0.87 -16.73
N ASN A 528 8.69 0.11 -16.37
CA ASN A 528 9.41 0.16 -15.09
C ASN A 528 8.78 1.15 -14.09
N ILE A 529 7.52 1.52 -14.30
CA ILE A 529 6.78 2.48 -13.49
C ILE A 529 5.55 1.77 -12.92
N GLU A 530 5.35 1.94 -11.63
CA GLU A 530 4.16 1.48 -10.91
C GLU A 530 3.04 2.51 -11.03
N PHE A 531 1.81 2.07 -11.25
CA PHE A 531 0.66 2.96 -11.23
C PHE A 531 -0.17 2.74 -9.96
N VAL A 532 -0.43 3.82 -9.23
CA VAL A 532 -1.15 3.83 -7.95
C VAL A 532 -2.43 4.63 -8.10
N LYS A 533 -3.53 4.19 -7.50
CA LYS A 533 -4.79 4.91 -7.58
C LYS A 533 -4.71 6.24 -6.80
N PRO A 534 -5.40 7.30 -7.25
CA PRO A 534 -5.52 8.53 -6.47
C PRO A 534 -6.10 8.27 -5.07
N GLY A 535 -5.47 8.85 -4.04
CA GLY A 535 -5.88 8.66 -2.65
C GLY A 535 -5.35 7.38 -1.98
N GLU A 536 -4.77 6.45 -2.74
CA GLU A 536 -4.16 5.26 -2.18
C GLU A 536 -2.88 5.60 -1.41
N ALA A 537 -2.77 5.01 -0.20
CA ALA A 537 -1.58 5.17 0.62
C ALA A 537 -0.37 4.50 -0.06
N TYR A 538 0.73 5.24 -0.12
CA TYR A 538 1.96 4.76 -0.74
C TYR A 538 3.16 5.30 0.01
N SER A 539 3.87 4.45 0.72
CA SER A 539 5.09 4.84 1.41
C SER A 539 6.22 5.04 0.43
N CYS A 540 6.83 6.20 0.46
CA CYS A 540 7.93 6.56 -0.42
C CYS A 540 8.95 7.46 0.29
N TYR A 541 10.17 7.46 -0.22
CA TYR A 541 11.24 8.33 0.24
C TYR A 541 11.01 9.79 -0.16
N ALA A 542 10.42 10.03 -1.34
CA ALA A 542 10.09 11.35 -1.83
C ALA A 542 8.75 11.34 -2.60
N HIS A 543 7.98 12.41 -2.45
CA HIS A 543 6.72 12.59 -3.13
C HIS A 543 6.66 14.00 -3.74
N TYR A 544 6.25 14.08 -4.99
CA TYR A 544 6.04 15.32 -5.73
C TYR A 544 4.61 15.37 -6.27
N LYS A 545 3.95 16.52 -6.12
CA LYS A 545 2.61 16.76 -6.63
C LYS A 545 2.67 17.71 -7.82
N ILE A 546 2.05 17.33 -8.92
CA ILE A 546 1.89 18.17 -10.11
C ILE A 546 0.43 18.60 -10.19
N GLY A 547 0.17 19.89 -10.21
CA GLY A 547 -1.19 20.41 -10.20
C GLY A 547 -1.26 21.92 -10.38
N TRP A 548 -2.46 22.44 -10.31
CA TRP A 548 -2.76 23.86 -10.34
C TRP A 548 -2.99 24.37 -8.92
N PHE A 549 -1.94 24.88 -8.27
CA PHE A 549 -2.00 25.33 -6.90
C PHE A 549 -2.10 26.85 -6.81
N LYS A 550 -2.85 27.32 -5.83
CA LYS A 550 -2.99 28.74 -5.48
C LYS A 550 -2.55 28.95 -4.04
N THR A 551 -1.99 30.13 -3.76
CA THR A 551 -1.68 30.63 -2.44
C THR A 551 -2.29 32.01 -2.33
N ASP A 552 -3.11 32.25 -1.30
CA ASP A 552 -3.85 33.52 -1.12
C ASP A 552 -4.63 33.96 -2.39
N GLU A 553 -5.39 33.02 -2.97
CA GLU A 553 -6.21 33.15 -4.19
C GLU A 553 -5.43 33.48 -5.47
N LYS A 554 -4.11 33.57 -5.43
CA LYS A 554 -3.23 33.78 -6.60
C LYS A 554 -2.57 32.48 -7.01
N TRP A 555 -2.18 32.39 -8.28
CA TRP A 555 -1.35 31.28 -8.72
C TRP A 555 -0.07 31.24 -7.92
N ASP A 556 0.24 30.07 -7.35
CA ASP A 556 1.40 29.91 -6.48
C ASP A 556 2.71 30.14 -7.25
N GLU A 557 3.63 30.84 -6.59
CA GLU A 557 5.01 30.96 -7.00
C GLU A 557 5.90 30.85 -5.75
N GLY A 558 6.64 29.76 -5.70
CA GLY A 558 7.63 29.57 -4.67
C GLY A 558 7.32 28.55 -3.59
N ILE A 559 6.08 28.02 -3.46
CA ILE A 559 5.74 26.90 -2.57
C ILE A 559 5.59 25.61 -3.37
N TYR A 560 4.55 25.54 -4.19
CA TYR A 560 4.25 24.37 -5.03
C TYR A 560 4.92 24.46 -6.42
N HIS A 561 5.13 25.68 -6.90
CA HIS A 561 5.73 25.95 -8.21
C HIS A 561 6.95 26.86 -8.08
N PRO A 562 8.06 26.55 -8.79
CA PRO A 562 9.20 27.47 -8.85
C PRO A 562 8.91 28.73 -9.67
N ILE A 563 7.94 28.68 -10.59
CA ILE A 563 7.49 29.76 -11.47
C ILE A 563 5.95 29.68 -11.54
N GLN A 564 5.30 30.83 -11.59
CA GLN A 564 3.84 30.93 -11.70
C GLN A 564 3.28 30.08 -12.87
N PRO A 565 2.44 29.07 -12.62
CA PRO A 565 2.17 27.99 -13.61
C PRO A 565 1.40 28.45 -14.84
N ASN A 566 0.56 29.48 -14.74
CA ASN A 566 -0.16 30.00 -15.90
C ASN A 566 0.73 30.78 -16.89
N THR A 567 1.90 31.27 -16.46
CA THR A 567 2.81 32.07 -17.30
C THR A 567 3.76 31.25 -18.18
N ILE A 568 3.73 29.94 -18.04
CA ILE A 568 4.62 29.00 -18.73
C ILE A 568 3.82 27.97 -19.56
N PRO A 569 4.46 27.25 -20.49
CA PRO A 569 3.82 26.13 -21.19
C PRO A 569 3.27 25.06 -20.23
N LEU A 570 2.13 24.47 -20.59
CA LEU A 570 1.48 23.45 -19.74
C LEU A 570 2.41 22.29 -19.40
N ILE A 571 3.15 21.77 -20.37
CA ILE A 571 4.16 20.71 -20.15
C ILE A 571 5.25 21.18 -19.20
N LYS A 572 5.65 22.45 -19.29
CA LYS A 572 6.74 23.03 -18.49
C LYS A 572 6.38 23.06 -17.00
N THR A 573 5.12 23.18 -16.64
CA THR A 573 4.66 23.09 -15.24
C THR A 573 5.20 21.84 -14.57
N ALA A 574 5.03 20.68 -15.21
CA ALA A 574 5.54 19.42 -14.66
C ALA A 574 7.05 19.37 -14.64
N SER A 575 7.73 19.84 -15.72
CA SER A 575 9.19 19.86 -15.79
C SER A 575 9.80 20.71 -14.68
N ASP A 576 9.24 21.88 -14.42
CA ASP A 576 9.73 22.80 -13.40
C ASP A 576 9.50 22.25 -11.98
N ILE A 577 8.33 21.68 -11.69
CA ILE A 577 8.06 21.03 -10.40
C ILE A 577 9.04 19.87 -10.17
N LEU A 578 9.33 19.09 -11.21
CA LEU A 578 10.22 17.92 -11.13
C LEU A 578 11.72 18.28 -11.27
N GLY A 579 12.09 19.54 -11.52
CA GLY A 579 13.47 19.99 -11.67
C GLY A 579 14.20 19.30 -12.82
N ILE A 580 13.49 19.06 -13.93
CA ILE A 580 14.04 18.49 -15.18
C ILE A 580 13.95 19.49 -16.32
N ASP A 581 14.77 19.29 -17.34
CA ASP A 581 14.75 20.16 -18.51
C ASP A 581 13.43 20.01 -19.27
N TYR A 582 12.88 21.16 -19.72
CA TYR A 582 11.68 21.20 -20.53
C TYR A 582 11.88 20.48 -21.87
N GLU A 583 10.95 19.61 -22.20
CA GLU A 583 10.90 18.91 -23.49
C GLU A 583 9.47 18.48 -23.78
N GLU A 584 9.00 18.72 -25.01
CA GLU A 584 7.72 18.20 -25.48
C GLU A 584 7.87 16.72 -25.85
N ILE A 585 7.36 15.85 -24.99
CA ILE A 585 7.43 14.41 -25.12
C ILE A 585 6.00 13.85 -25.27
N ASN A 586 5.79 13.05 -26.31
CA ASN A 586 4.57 12.31 -26.55
C ASN A 586 4.91 10.81 -26.72
N TYR A 587 4.57 10.01 -25.73
CA TYR A 587 4.69 8.54 -25.80
C TYR A 587 3.41 7.85 -26.28
N GLY A 588 2.37 8.63 -26.56
CA GLY A 588 1.07 8.11 -26.91
C GLY A 588 0.25 7.68 -25.69
N ILE A 589 -0.81 6.94 -25.98
CA ILE A 589 -1.71 6.35 -24.99
C ILE A 589 -1.94 4.87 -25.29
N ASN A 590 -2.23 4.08 -24.27
CA ASN A 590 -2.59 2.67 -24.40
C ASN A 590 -3.99 2.53 -24.98
N PHE A 591 -4.11 2.80 -26.28
CA PHE A 591 -5.35 2.75 -27.03
C PHE A 591 -5.21 1.80 -28.23
N LYS A 592 -6.17 0.89 -28.37
CA LYS A 592 -6.26 -0.02 -29.52
C LYS A 592 -7.39 0.43 -30.44
N PRO A 593 -7.08 0.86 -31.67
CA PRO A 593 -8.11 1.29 -32.62
C PRO A 593 -9.14 0.19 -32.87
N LYS A 594 -10.42 0.55 -32.78
CA LYS A 594 -11.54 -0.31 -33.18
C LYS A 594 -11.92 -0.01 -34.63
N LYS A 595 -12.98 -0.67 -35.13
CA LYS A 595 -13.52 -0.41 -36.45
C LYS A 595 -13.81 1.09 -36.64
N ARG A 596 -13.48 1.60 -37.84
CA ARG A 596 -13.79 3.00 -38.25
C ARG A 596 -15.28 3.31 -38.01
N PRO A 597 -15.61 4.33 -37.21
CA PRO A 597 -16.99 4.57 -36.78
C PRO A 597 -17.88 5.16 -37.88
N ILE A 598 -17.30 5.79 -38.88
CA ILE A 598 -18.00 6.40 -40.03
C ILE A 598 -17.25 5.99 -41.29
N LYS A 599 -17.96 5.45 -42.32
CA LYS A 599 -17.35 4.96 -43.55
C LYS A 599 -16.81 6.08 -44.44
N GLU A 600 -17.54 7.19 -44.51
CA GLU A 600 -17.17 8.35 -45.31
C GLU A 600 -15.98 9.10 -44.69
N LYS A 601 -15.38 9.98 -45.50
CA LYS A 601 -14.38 10.92 -44.98
C LYS A 601 -15.05 11.85 -43.97
N TYR A 602 -14.40 12.02 -42.82
CA TYR A 602 -14.96 12.90 -41.77
C TYR A 602 -13.91 13.67 -41.01
N ILE A 603 -14.31 14.82 -40.52
CA ILE A 603 -13.54 15.73 -39.69
C ILE A 603 -14.22 15.80 -38.32
N CYS A 604 -13.43 15.59 -37.23
CA CYS A 604 -13.92 15.82 -35.89
C CYS A 604 -13.81 17.29 -35.49
N ILE A 605 -14.80 17.80 -34.79
CA ILE A 605 -14.75 19.14 -34.16
C ILE A 605 -14.96 19.03 -32.66
N GLY A 606 -14.23 19.84 -31.89
CA GLY A 606 -14.34 19.98 -30.43
C GLY A 606 -14.80 21.40 -30.04
N PRO A 607 -16.11 21.73 -30.15
CA PRO A 607 -16.61 23.10 -30.02
C PRO A 607 -16.79 23.57 -28.56
N GLN A 608 -16.68 22.67 -27.58
CA GLN A 608 -16.91 22.97 -26.18
C GLN A 608 -15.60 23.00 -25.36
N ALA A 609 -15.59 23.85 -24.35
CA ALA A 609 -14.48 23.97 -23.40
C ALA A 609 -15.00 24.19 -21.97
N THR A 610 -14.08 24.31 -20.99
CA THR A 610 -14.38 24.54 -19.58
C THR A 610 -14.61 26.01 -19.20
N SER A 611 -14.58 26.90 -20.16
CA SER A 611 -14.82 28.35 -19.99
C SER A 611 -15.32 28.95 -21.28
N GLY A 612 -16.28 29.89 -21.21
CA GLY A 612 -16.81 30.60 -22.34
C GLY A 612 -15.78 31.40 -23.13
N LEU A 613 -14.72 31.88 -22.44
CA LEU A 613 -13.60 32.58 -23.09
C LEU A 613 -12.87 31.69 -24.12
N LYS A 614 -12.86 30.40 -23.94
CA LYS A 614 -12.23 29.44 -24.88
C LYS A 614 -13.13 29.11 -26.06
N GLU A 615 -14.45 29.29 -25.94
CA GLU A 615 -15.39 28.85 -26.95
C GLU A 615 -15.42 29.80 -28.15
N TRP A 616 -15.44 29.20 -29.32
CA TRP A 616 -15.64 29.91 -30.59
C TRP A 616 -17.14 30.01 -30.88
N PRO A 617 -17.66 31.14 -31.45
CA PRO A 617 -19.09 31.30 -31.70
C PRO A 617 -19.72 30.11 -32.45
N TYR A 618 -20.89 29.70 -32.03
CA TYR A 618 -21.57 28.53 -32.61
C TYR A 618 -21.92 28.73 -34.08
N GLU A 619 -22.21 29.97 -34.50
CA GLU A 619 -22.46 30.35 -35.89
C GLU A 619 -21.23 30.09 -36.76
N ASN A 620 -20.05 30.38 -36.23
CA ASN A 620 -18.80 30.15 -36.94
C ASN A 620 -18.53 28.65 -37.14
N TRP A 621 -18.86 27.83 -36.17
CA TRP A 621 -18.78 26.37 -36.31
C TRP A 621 -19.72 25.83 -37.35
N ARG A 622 -20.97 26.37 -37.45
CA ARG A 622 -21.96 26.00 -38.45
C ARG A 622 -21.50 26.41 -39.85
N GLU A 623 -21.01 27.62 -40.01
CA GLU A 623 -20.46 28.08 -41.29
C GLU A 623 -19.31 27.21 -41.76
N LEU A 624 -18.36 26.93 -40.87
CA LEU A 624 -17.23 26.03 -41.15
C LEU A 624 -17.73 24.62 -41.55
N ALA A 625 -18.68 24.06 -40.82
CA ALA A 625 -19.26 22.75 -41.12
C ALA A 625 -19.90 22.70 -42.50
N ASN A 626 -20.63 23.74 -42.88
CA ASN A 626 -21.22 23.85 -44.23
C ASN A 626 -20.12 23.90 -45.31
N MET A 627 -19.04 24.66 -45.08
CA MET A 627 -17.92 24.70 -46.03
C MET A 627 -17.27 23.34 -46.22
N LEU A 628 -17.15 22.54 -45.15
CA LEU A 628 -16.57 21.20 -45.17
C LEU A 628 -17.50 20.17 -45.81
N THR A 629 -18.79 20.23 -45.52
CA THR A 629 -19.81 19.34 -46.11
C THR A 629 -19.92 19.55 -47.61
N ASN A 630 -19.84 20.80 -48.09
CA ASN A 630 -19.80 21.12 -49.52
C ASN A 630 -18.55 20.57 -50.22
N LYS A 631 -17.55 20.12 -49.48
CA LYS A 631 -16.34 19.43 -49.97
C LYS A 631 -16.39 17.89 -49.78
N GLY A 632 -17.52 17.35 -49.38
CA GLY A 632 -17.74 15.93 -49.25
C GLY A 632 -17.32 15.32 -47.91
N TYR A 633 -16.98 16.12 -46.88
CA TYR A 633 -16.67 15.63 -45.55
C TYR A 633 -17.92 15.56 -44.67
N LYS A 634 -18.05 14.51 -43.86
CA LYS A 634 -18.95 14.52 -42.71
C LYS A 634 -18.28 15.29 -41.58
N VAL A 635 -19.02 16.10 -40.82
CA VAL A 635 -18.54 16.84 -39.66
C VAL A 635 -19.10 16.19 -38.41
N VAL A 636 -18.23 15.74 -37.50
CA VAL A 636 -18.57 15.03 -36.27
C VAL A 636 -18.22 15.91 -35.08
N SER A 637 -19.19 16.30 -34.31
CA SER A 637 -18.97 17.03 -33.04
C SER A 637 -18.81 16.05 -31.87
N LEU A 638 -17.68 16.18 -31.16
CA LEU A 638 -17.42 15.47 -29.94
C LEU A 638 -17.66 16.41 -28.75
N THR A 639 -18.75 16.17 -28.01
CA THR A 639 -19.20 17.09 -26.94
C THR A 639 -19.84 16.35 -25.79
N LEU A 640 -19.90 16.97 -24.62
CA LEU A 640 -20.71 16.50 -23.48
C LEU A 640 -22.18 16.82 -23.64
N LYS A 641 -22.50 17.98 -24.26
CA LYS A 641 -23.86 18.43 -24.56
C LYS A 641 -24.02 18.53 -26.06
N GLY A 642 -25.12 18.11 -26.61
CA GLY A 642 -25.40 18.18 -28.05
C GLY A 642 -25.11 19.57 -28.62
N PHE A 643 -24.59 19.62 -29.86
CA PHE A 643 -24.30 20.84 -30.60
C PHE A 643 -25.21 20.91 -31.85
N ILE A 644 -26.04 21.92 -31.93
CA ILE A 644 -27.08 22.00 -32.97
C ILE A 644 -26.53 22.61 -34.28
N GLY A 645 -26.62 21.84 -35.38
CA GLY A 645 -26.28 22.28 -36.75
C GLY A 645 -26.76 21.23 -37.75
N GLU A 646 -27.38 21.63 -38.84
CA GLU A 646 -27.98 20.71 -39.81
C GLU A 646 -27.00 19.73 -40.44
N ASN A 647 -25.73 20.12 -40.60
CA ASN A 647 -24.69 19.32 -41.25
C ASN A 647 -23.67 18.77 -40.23
N ILE A 648 -24.03 18.65 -38.94
CA ILE A 648 -23.16 18.21 -37.89
C ILE A 648 -23.72 16.94 -37.22
N ILE A 649 -22.93 15.87 -37.22
CA ILE A 649 -23.23 14.61 -36.52
C ILE A 649 -22.80 14.75 -35.07
N ASN A 650 -23.76 14.85 -34.17
CA ASN A 650 -23.44 14.94 -32.73
C ASN A 650 -23.11 13.58 -32.13
N LYS A 651 -22.00 13.52 -31.44
CA LYS A 651 -21.60 12.42 -30.60
C LYS A 651 -21.38 12.93 -29.18
N THR A 652 -22.27 12.55 -28.27
CA THR A 652 -22.31 13.04 -26.90
C THR A 652 -22.13 11.91 -25.90
N ASN A 653 -21.59 12.23 -24.72
CA ASN A 653 -21.41 11.27 -23.60
C ASN A 653 -20.65 10.00 -23.99
N LEU A 654 -19.69 10.11 -24.90
CA LEU A 654 -18.82 9.01 -25.29
C LEU A 654 -17.84 8.71 -24.14
N SER A 655 -17.50 7.44 -24.00
CA SER A 655 -16.34 7.03 -23.21
C SER A 655 -15.04 7.58 -23.82
N ASN A 656 -13.98 7.68 -23.03
CA ASN A 656 -12.67 8.12 -23.53
C ASN A 656 -12.18 7.26 -24.72
N ASP A 657 -12.37 5.95 -24.65
CA ASP A 657 -12.02 5.03 -25.74
C ASP A 657 -12.78 5.32 -27.05
N GLU A 658 -14.06 5.65 -26.95
CA GLU A 658 -14.85 6.02 -28.11
C GLU A 658 -14.41 7.36 -28.69
N VAL A 659 -14.11 8.35 -27.85
CA VAL A 659 -13.53 9.62 -28.25
C VAL A 659 -12.21 9.40 -29.00
N PHE A 660 -11.31 8.61 -28.42
CA PHE A 660 -10.04 8.27 -29.06
C PHE A 660 -10.25 7.55 -30.41
N ASN A 661 -11.26 6.68 -30.51
CA ASN A 661 -11.56 5.98 -31.75
C ASN A 661 -12.09 6.91 -32.85
N TYR A 662 -12.93 7.88 -32.49
CA TYR A 662 -13.36 8.93 -33.44
C TYR A 662 -12.18 9.80 -33.90
N LEU A 663 -11.34 10.27 -32.99
CA LEU A 663 -10.17 11.08 -33.28
C LEU A 663 -9.15 10.32 -34.13
N TYR A 664 -8.86 9.05 -33.79
CA TYR A 664 -7.90 8.23 -34.52
C TYR A 664 -8.26 8.04 -35.99
N HIS A 665 -9.54 7.82 -36.31
CA HIS A 665 -10.02 7.58 -37.66
C HIS A 665 -10.43 8.88 -38.43
N ALA A 666 -10.48 10.02 -37.75
CA ALA A 666 -10.76 11.29 -38.40
C ALA A 666 -9.65 11.69 -39.38
N ASP A 667 -10.04 12.27 -40.50
CA ASP A 667 -9.07 12.81 -41.46
C ASP A 667 -8.37 14.07 -40.91
N LEU A 668 -9.05 14.84 -40.06
CA LEU A 668 -8.54 15.99 -39.34
C LEU A 668 -9.35 16.25 -38.07
N PHE A 669 -8.73 16.87 -37.05
CA PHE A 669 -9.42 17.42 -35.89
C PHE A 669 -9.27 18.94 -35.83
N ILE A 670 -10.38 19.62 -35.56
CA ILE A 670 -10.42 21.06 -35.32
C ILE A 670 -11.01 21.30 -33.92
N GLY A 671 -10.28 21.96 -33.05
CA GLY A 671 -10.69 22.15 -31.67
C GLY A 671 -10.25 23.46 -31.06
N LEU A 672 -10.42 23.52 -29.76
CA LEU A 672 -10.05 24.64 -28.88
C LEU A 672 -8.82 24.28 -28.04
N GLY A 673 -8.26 25.20 -27.29
CA GLY A 673 -7.28 24.91 -26.25
C GLY A 673 -7.88 24.08 -25.09
N SER A 674 -8.18 22.82 -25.35
CA SER A 674 -8.94 21.94 -24.46
C SER A 674 -8.41 20.49 -24.47
N GLY A 675 -8.96 19.64 -23.60
CA GLY A 675 -8.56 18.23 -23.46
C GLY A 675 -8.62 17.42 -24.76
N LEU A 676 -9.59 17.66 -25.65
CA LEU A 676 -9.71 16.96 -26.93
C LEU A 676 -8.52 17.24 -27.86
N SER A 677 -7.98 18.46 -27.86
CA SER A 677 -6.78 18.79 -28.62
C SER A 677 -5.56 17.99 -28.11
N TRP A 678 -5.42 17.84 -26.79
CA TRP A 678 -4.40 17.02 -26.17
C TRP A 678 -4.60 15.52 -26.44
N ALA A 679 -5.84 15.04 -26.46
CA ALA A 679 -6.17 13.67 -26.86
C ALA A 679 -5.72 13.39 -28.31
N ASN A 680 -6.00 14.31 -29.22
CA ASN A 680 -5.59 14.18 -30.62
C ASN A 680 -4.06 14.24 -30.77
N TRP A 681 -3.37 15.09 -30.01
CA TRP A 681 -1.91 15.12 -29.93
C TRP A 681 -1.35 13.81 -29.42
N ALA A 682 -1.93 13.23 -28.36
CA ALA A 682 -1.50 11.95 -27.81
C ALA A 682 -1.66 10.79 -28.81
N LEU A 683 -2.62 10.87 -29.73
CA LEU A 683 -2.78 9.95 -30.85
C LEU A 683 -1.82 10.25 -32.03
N ASN A 684 -0.90 11.19 -31.86
CA ASN A 684 0.06 11.65 -32.87
C ASN A 684 -0.61 12.17 -34.17
N LYS A 685 -1.77 12.82 -34.02
CA LYS A 685 -2.56 13.37 -35.11
C LYS A 685 -2.47 14.90 -35.14
N HIS A 686 -2.58 15.48 -36.37
CA HIS A 686 -2.54 16.93 -36.53
C HIS A 686 -3.79 17.60 -36.00
N THR A 687 -3.65 18.71 -35.28
CA THR A 687 -4.72 19.53 -34.69
C THR A 687 -4.74 20.91 -35.29
N ILE A 688 -5.90 21.37 -35.75
CA ILE A 688 -6.16 22.77 -36.00
C ILE A 688 -6.78 23.35 -34.72
N MET A 689 -6.09 24.27 -34.07
CA MET A 689 -6.54 24.83 -32.79
C MET A 689 -6.94 26.29 -32.91
N ILE A 690 -8.19 26.59 -32.60
CA ILE A 690 -8.71 27.95 -32.52
C ILE A 690 -8.53 28.43 -31.08
N ASN A 691 -7.62 29.39 -30.83
CA ASN A 691 -7.29 29.74 -29.45
C ASN A 691 -6.71 31.17 -29.35
N GLY A 692 -7.50 32.15 -28.94
CA GLY A 692 -7.04 33.46 -28.48
C GLY A 692 -6.79 33.56 -26.96
N PHE A 693 -7.18 32.56 -26.21
CA PHE A 693 -7.12 32.53 -24.75
C PHE A 693 -5.69 32.43 -24.19
N SER A 694 -4.82 31.64 -24.80
CA SER A 694 -3.41 31.44 -24.38
C SER A 694 -2.44 31.91 -25.46
N VAL A 695 -1.19 32.22 -25.03
CA VAL A 695 -0.10 32.51 -25.97
C VAL A 695 0.28 31.28 -26.78
N ASN A 696 1.05 31.45 -27.85
CA ASN A 696 1.41 30.34 -28.76
C ASN A 696 2.11 29.19 -28.06
N GLU A 697 2.99 29.49 -27.14
CA GLU A 697 3.87 28.54 -26.48
C GLU A 697 3.19 27.76 -25.34
N HIS A 698 1.94 28.12 -24.99
CA HIS A 698 1.26 27.47 -23.85
C HIS A 698 0.89 26.01 -24.11
N GLU A 699 0.44 25.71 -25.32
CA GLU A 699 0.02 24.38 -25.75
C GLU A 699 1.24 23.60 -26.31
N PHE A 700 1.00 22.36 -26.77
CA PHE A 700 2.00 21.62 -27.54
C PHE A 700 2.35 22.30 -28.87
N SER A 701 3.50 21.99 -29.46
CA SER A 701 3.97 22.59 -30.72
C SER A 701 3.97 21.59 -31.89
N LYS A 702 4.18 20.30 -31.62
CA LYS A 702 4.23 19.27 -32.65
C LYS A 702 2.83 18.89 -33.10
N ASN A 703 2.64 18.71 -34.42
CA ASN A 703 1.35 18.40 -35.03
C ASN A 703 0.24 19.40 -34.69
N LEU A 704 0.58 20.68 -34.65
CA LEU A 704 -0.35 21.77 -34.32
C LEU A 704 -0.30 22.91 -35.38
N THR A 705 -1.48 23.34 -35.78
CA THR A 705 -1.67 24.65 -36.43
C THR A 705 -2.59 25.47 -35.52
N LYS A 706 -2.01 26.46 -34.81
CA LYS A 706 -2.76 27.34 -33.93
C LYS A 706 -3.24 28.57 -34.70
N ILE A 707 -4.53 28.84 -34.61
CA ILE A 707 -5.16 29.97 -35.30
C ILE A 707 -5.56 31.02 -34.25
N GLN A 708 -4.96 32.20 -34.38
CA GLN A 708 -5.22 33.38 -33.55
C GLN A 708 -5.46 34.61 -34.42
N ASN A 709 -6.12 35.60 -33.86
CA ASN A 709 -6.14 36.93 -34.44
C ASN A 709 -5.32 37.89 -33.57
N LEU A 710 -4.07 38.13 -33.95
CA LEU A 710 -3.12 38.93 -33.17
C LEU A 710 -3.37 40.45 -33.27
N ASN A 711 -4.37 40.89 -34.08
CA ASN A 711 -4.78 42.28 -34.11
C ASN A 711 -5.70 42.67 -32.94
N ASP A 712 -6.24 41.69 -32.23
CA ASP A 712 -7.02 41.86 -31.03
C ASP A 712 -6.27 41.41 -29.78
N CYS A 713 -6.83 41.61 -28.59
CA CYS A 713 -6.22 41.07 -27.35
C CYS A 713 -6.16 39.55 -27.40
N ASN A 714 -5.05 39.00 -26.88
CA ASN A 714 -4.81 37.56 -26.80
C ASN A 714 -4.05 37.22 -25.51
N GLY A 715 -4.06 35.95 -25.11
CA GLY A 715 -3.16 35.41 -24.08
C GLY A 715 -3.46 35.84 -22.64
N CYS A 716 -4.68 36.26 -22.32
CA CYS A 716 -5.06 36.68 -20.95
C CYS A 716 -4.79 35.61 -19.90
N TRP A 717 -4.85 34.34 -20.25
CA TRP A 717 -4.47 33.22 -19.35
C TRP A 717 -3.04 33.31 -18.89
N ASN A 718 -2.11 33.69 -19.77
CA ASN A 718 -0.68 33.69 -19.47
C ASN A 718 -0.19 35.04 -18.92
N ASP A 719 -1.07 36.01 -18.74
CA ASP A 719 -0.70 37.29 -18.14
C ASP A 719 -0.74 37.20 -16.60
N LYS A 720 0.39 37.41 -15.96
CA LYS A 720 0.54 37.39 -14.50
C LYS A 720 -0.33 38.42 -13.74
N ASN A 721 -0.79 39.45 -14.43
CA ASN A 721 -1.63 40.48 -13.83
C ASN A 721 -3.09 40.06 -13.69
N PHE A 722 -3.50 38.96 -14.33
CA PHE A 722 -4.86 38.47 -14.28
C PHE A 722 -4.95 37.17 -13.50
N VAL A 723 -5.85 37.12 -12.54
CA VAL A 723 -6.19 35.87 -11.84
C VAL A 723 -7.40 35.24 -12.49
N PHE A 724 -7.26 34.02 -13.01
CA PHE A 724 -8.37 33.31 -13.63
C PHE A 724 -9.42 32.93 -12.59
N ASP A 725 -10.64 33.38 -12.79
CA ASP A 725 -11.82 33.00 -12.01
C ASP A 725 -12.52 31.81 -12.68
N ALA A 726 -12.29 30.61 -12.14
CA ALA A 726 -12.92 29.36 -12.64
C ALA A 726 -14.44 29.32 -12.39
N GLY A 727 -14.97 30.12 -11.48
CA GLY A 727 -16.40 30.25 -11.20
C GLY A 727 -17.14 31.16 -12.19
N ASN A 728 -16.40 31.99 -12.91
CA ASN A 728 -16.96 32.93 -13.86
C ASN A 728 -16.84 32.39 -15.30
N TRP A 729 -17.91 31.81 -15.82
CA TRP A 729 -17.98 31.31 -17.20
C TRP A 729 -17.58 32.33 -18.24
N ASP A 730 -17.98 33.60 -18.02
CA ASP A 730 -17.77 34.71 -18.91
C ASP A 730 -16.51 35.54 -18.62
N TRP A 731 -15.57 35.00 -17.82
CA TRP A 731 -14.35 35.69 -17.46
C TRP A 731 -13.61 36.26 -18.67
N CYS A 732 -13.49 37.58 -18.72
CA CYS A 732 -12.77 38.32 -19.75
C CYS A 732 -12.15 39.56 -19.10
N PRO A 733 -10.91 39.49 -18.56
CA PRO A 733 -10.38 40.50 -17.64
C PRO A 733 -10.28 41.89 -18.26
N LEU A 734 -10.12 41.99 -19.59
CA LEU A 734 -10.01 43.27 -20.30
C LEU A 734 -11.34 43.82 -20.78
N HIS A 735 -12.33 42.98 -21.11
CA HIS A 735 -13.52 43.41 -21.85
C HIS A 735 -14.82 42.81 -21.31
N GLN A 736 -14.83 42.26 -20.11
CA GLN A 736 -16.06 41.70 -19.53
C GLN A 736 -17.18 42.69 -19.48
N GLY A 737 -18.38 42.32 -19.96
CA GLY A 737 -19.56 43.17 -19.99
C GLY A 737 -19.58 44.21 -21.12
N THR A 738 -18.61 44.19 -22.05
CA THR A 738 -18.57 45.07 -23.22
C THR A 738 -18.85 44.30 -24.51
N ASN A 739 -19.10 45.05 -25.62
CA ASN A 739 -19.26 44.47 -26.96
C ASN A 739 -17.98 43.76 -27.47
N LYS A 740 -16.84 44.02 -26.85
CA LYS A 740 -15.55 43.39 -27.17
C LYS A 740 -15.27 42.13 -26.30
N GLN A 741 -16.20 41.73 -25.44
CA GLN A 741 -16.04 40.53 -24.64
C GLN A 741 -15.77 39.31 -25.52
N HIS A 742 -14.69 38.57 -25.20
CA HIS A 742 -14.18 37.42 -25.96
C HIS A 742 -13.83 37.76 -27.44
N ILE A 743 -13.45 38.97 -27.76
CA ILE A 743 -13.07 39.36 -29.10
C ILE A 743 -11.93 38.53 -29.67
N CYS A 744 -11.00 38.07 -28.83
CA CYS A 744 -9.90 37.19 -29.22
C CYS A 744 -10.35 35.87 -29.88
N GLN A 745 -11.55 35.38 -29.57
CA GLN A 745 -12.14 34.20 -30.19
C GLN A 745 -13.14 34.62 -31.30
N LYS A 746 -13.97 35.61 -31.05
CA LYS A 746 -15.03 36.06 -31.98
C LYS A 746 -14.49 36.59 -33.31
N SER A 747 -13.30 37.20 -33.29
CA SER A 747 -12.70 37.79 -34.51
C SER A 747 -11.97 36.76 -35.40
N ILE A 748 -11.86 35.52 -34.99
CA ILE A 748 -11.33 34.46 -35.83
C ILE A 748 -12.45 33.99 -36.76
N THR A 749 -12.32 34.21 -38.07
CA THR A 749 -13.39 33.90 -39.04
C THR A 749 -13.31 32.44 -39.52
N PRO A 750 -14.47 31.82 -39.91
CA PRO A 750 -14.49 30.48 -40.51
C PRO A 750 -13.65 30.39 -41.79
N LYS A 751 -13.62 31.44 -42.59
CA LYS A 751 -12.79 31.53 -43.81
C LYS A 751 -11.28 31.42 -43.49
N LYS A 752 -10.82 32.02 -42.38
CA LYS A 752 -9.43 31.94 -41.93
C LYS A 752 -9.11 30.51 -41.51
N VAL A 753 -9.95 29.89 -40.67
CA VAL A 753 -9.82 28.51 -40.25
C VAL A 753 -9.77 27.56 -41.45
N TYR A 754 -10.73 27.73 -42.37
CA TYR A 754 -10.82 26.91 -43.59
C TYR A 754 -9.57 27.07 -44.49
N LYS A 755 -9.00 28.28 -44.62
CA LYS A 755 -7.76 28.52 -45.38
C LYS A 755 -6.57 27.75 -44.80
N GLU A 756 -6.38 27.83 -43.49
CA GLU A 756 -5.24 27.21 -42.83
C GLU A 756 -5.31 25.66 -42.82
N MET A 757 -6.51 25.10 -42.77
CA MET A 757 -6.67 23.63 -42.73
C MET A 757 -6.57 22.96 -44.12
N LYS A 758 -6.74 23.72 -45.22
CA LYS A 758 -6.72 23.15 -46.59
C LYS A 758 -5.52 22.25 -46.87
N GLN A 759 -4.32 22.66 -46.47
CA GLN A 759 -3.08 21.92 -46.70
C GLN A 759 -3.04 20.52 -46.05
N TYR A 760 -3.97 20.20 -45.16
CA TYR A 760 -4.02 18.92 -44.43
C TYR A 760 -5.11 17.98 -44.98
N ILE A 761 -6.03 18.46 -45.80
CA ILE A 761 -7.15 17.67 -46.28
C ILE A 761 -7.30 17.61 -47.80
N PHE A 762 -6.62 18.48 -48.52
CA PHE A 762 -6.58 18.55 -49.98
C PHE A 762 -5.12 18.51 -50.45
#